data_6b1aac4dea7c7f72bc72cd23b165467f
#
_entry.id   6b1aac4dea7c7f72bc72cd23b165467f
#
_cell.length_a   1.000
_cell.length_b   1.000
_cell.length_c   1.000
_cell.angle_alpha   90.00
_cell.angle_beta   90.00
_cell.angle_gamma   90.00
#
_symmetry.space_group_name_H-M   'P 1'
#
loop_
_entity.id
_entity.type
_entity.pdbx_description
1 polymer ?
#
loop_
_entity_poly.entity_id
_entity_poly.type
_entity_poly.pdbx_seq_one_letter_code
_entity_poly.pdbx_strand_id
1 'polypeptide(L)'
;CYRLLLVGSIGVLCILPIINGASLASPEGPTHKCIEKDCQVGRLGKAAEILENRDEDVKPCDNFFKYACGSWKETPWTSLKLWSAMRGAMMDYTIQETTGEEKSKAHKLIHDFYTTCMDENARGEKALEVFKSHVVDAWPPTAGDKFNEADFCWVKWMGQLKQVGLKTLPFIDWEPQSAPGDTYSMHHVLRLPTSLFEFKANAVDEDYNEHYRDYMIVAARLLGATDEASEKELAPVYELEKKLYAATLKPNPGQMEDMAVEDMEKEFPGMDWAKFVEKTLTPFVDPGHKPIIIVENPAALKEFIKVINETPKRVLASYAIWKGFQYSMPFLTEEFKKVHRHFLKQIDFKEMPREEFCEGLTKDFMWYGIENWIIEQFPSSKELIEVMFSMLKVKMIEMAQESKVLTDDEKKKAVDILNALNYTIGNSKKFSDKNELDAFYGDVTVDKENFLHSLMNMNAFTIKKENSQKVVEELTKDSLAPAYDFGMPNNEGNHLYIPITMIPSPIFDENHPLYVNFGAAGSHMAREMFNSLKNLGKPWTEQKENPNDQMKCFQNLNQGITEPMLKDAFTAGIMDDMIAQYFGFRAAYYAYKQLLIDVGPELGLPDLPYTADQLFWLSYANSLCHFRSEMDMLLTPVKDENIIDYSIMAVMKNVPEISEAFECPAGSHMNPAEKCTWW
;
A
#
# COMPACT_ATOMS: atom_id res chain seq x y z
N CYS A 1 15.18 -12.82 -32.90
CA CYS A 1 14.99 -12.10 -34.17
C CYS A 1 15.32 -10.65 -33.97
N TYR A 2 16.54 -10.24 -34.32
CA TYR A 2 16.96 -8.85 -34.46
C TYR A 2 16.80 -8.46 -35.93
N ARG A 3 15.94 -7.53 -36.20
CA ARG A 3 16.00 -6.40 -37.14
C ARG A 3 14.62 -5.90 -37.48
N LEU A 4 14.36 -4.74 -36.93
CA LEU A 4 14.02 -3.52 -37.62
C LEU A 4 12.76 -3.48 -38.48
N LEU A 5 11.89 -2.56 -38.06
CA LEU A 5 11.16 -1.66 -38.94
C LEU A 5 10.36 -2.35 -40.04
N LEU A 6 9.15 -2.64 -39.67
CA LEU A 6 8.02 -2.19 -40.51
C LEU A 6 6.77 -2.25 -39.62
N VAL A 7 6.24 -1.09 -39.45
CA VAL A 7 4.99 -0.83 -38.78
C VAL A 7 3.90 -1.77 -39.31
N GLY A 8 3.22 -2.48 -38.44
CA GLY A 8 1.83 -2.78 -38.67
C GLY A 8 1.42 -4.24 -38.89
N SER A 9 2.25 -5.22 -39.07
CA SER A 9 1.66 -6.57 -39.35
C SER A 9 2.47 -7.78 -38.86
N ILE A 10 3.74 -7.64 -38.52
CA ILE A 10 4.60 -8.79 -38.20
C ILE A 10 4.73 -9.06 -36.70
N GLY A 11 4.52 -8.04 -35.84
CA GLY A 11 4.54 -8.18 -34.39
C GLY A 11 3.36 -9.01 -33.86
N VAL A 12 2.21 -8.88 -34.48
CA VAL A 12 0.96 -9.55 -34.06
C VAL A 12 0.97 -11.05 -34.35
N LEU A 13 1.64 -11.48 -35.40
CA LEU A 13 1.74 -12.90 -35.75
C LEU A 13 2.57 -13.73 -34.75
N CYS A 14 3.47 -13.11 -33.99
CA CYS A 14 4.20 -13.79 -32.92
C CYS A 14 3.44 -13.77 -31.58
N ILE A 15 2.40 -12.93 -31.45
CA ILE A 15 1.60 -12.76 -30.22
C ILE A 15 0.40 -13.72 -30.20
N LEU A 16 -0.14 -14.06 -31.37
CA LEU A 16 -1.31 -14.95 -31.51
C LEU A 16 -1.19 -16.30 -30.78
N PRO A 17 -0.05 -16.99 -30.74
CA PRO A 17 0.08 -18.24 -29.98
C PRO A 17 -0.01 -18.05 -28.45
N ILE A 18 0.37 -16.90 -27.94
CA ILE A 18 0.37 -16.61 -26.49
C ILE A 18 -1.05 -16.31 -26.00
N ILE A 19 -1.83 -15.61 -26.83
CA ILE A 19 -3.22 -15.24 -26.51
C ILE A 19 -4.17 -16.44 -26.60
N ASN A 20 -3.83 -17.45 -27.40
CA ASN A 20 -4.69 -18.59 -27.67
C ASN A 20 -4.39 -19.85 -26.84
N GLY A 21 -3.62 -19.79 -25.79
CA GLY A 21 -3.38 -20.93 -24.89
C GLY A 21 -3.03 -22.21 -25.62
N ALA A 22 -1.86 -22.24 -26.28
CA ALA A 22 -1.25 -23.45 -26.84
C ALA A 22 -2.19 -24.48 -27.51
N SER A 23 -2.78 -24.13 -28.64
CA SER A 23 -3.16 -25.13 -29.61
C SER A 23 -3.25 -24.51 -31.02
N LEU A 24 -2.17 -24.62 -31.76
CA LEU A 24 -2.18 -24.43 -33.24
C LEU A 24 -2.84 -25.63 -33.89
N ALA A 25 -4.14 -25.60 -34.08
CA ALA A 25 -4.82 -26.51 -35.01
C ALA A 25 -6.12 -25.90 -35.55
N SER A 26 -6.07 -25.56 -36.79
CA SER A 26 -7.08 -25.39 -37.83
C SER A 26 -7.59 -23.97 -38.14
N PRO A 27 -7.72 -23.68 -39.45
CA PRO A 27 -8.20 -22.39 -39.94
C PRO A 27 -9.72 -22.42 -40.13
N GLU A 28 -10.46 -22.46 -39.04
CA GLU A 28 -11.90 -22.19 -39.06
C GLU A 28 -12.13 -20.99 -38.12
N GLY A 29 -12.77 -19.94 -38.66
CA GLY A 29 -12.87 -18.61 -38.08
C GLY A 29 -13.22 -18.49 -36.58
N PRO A 30 -12.88 -17.38 -35.95
CA PRO A 30 -12.72 -17.25 -34.53
C PRO A 30 -14.04 -17.07 -33.78
N THR A 31 -14.67 -18.18 -33.44
CA THR A 31 -15.51 -18.22 -32.26
C THR A 31 -14.70 -18.96 -31.19
N HIS A 32 -13.89 -18.26 -30.40
CA HIS A 32 -13.28 -18.84 -29.23
C HIS A 32 -14.37 -19.36 -28.28
N LYS A 33 -14.68 -20.64 -28.46
CA LYS A 33 -15.54 -21.36 -27.51
C LYS A 33 -14.68 -21.54 -26.25
N CYS A 34 -15.03 -20.86 -25.20
CA CYS A 34 -14.58 -21.14 -23.85
C CYS A 34 -15.10 -22.55 -23.47
N ILE A 35 -14.35 -23.58 -23.81
CA ILE A 35 -14.71 -24.99 -23.62
C ILE A 35 -14.08 -25.55 -22.36
N GLU A 36 -12.92 -24.98 -21.96
CA GLU A 36 -12.19 -25.39 -20.78
C GLU A 36 -12.90 -24.95 -19.50
N LYS A 37 -12.85 -25.80 -18.48
CA LYS A 37 -13.55 -25.58 -17.20
C LYS A 37 -13.13 -24.26 -16.56
N ASP A 38 -11.83 -23.95 -16.56
CA ASP A 38 -11.30 -22.78 -15.87
C ASP A 38 -11.72 -21.47 -16.59
N CYS A 39 -11.74 -21.47 -17.90
CA CYS A 39 -12.32 -20.37 -18.68
C CYS A 39 -13.81 -20.16 -18.38
N GLN A 40 -14.59 -21.24 -18.28
CA GLN A 40 -16.01 -21.15 -17.93
C GLN A 40 -16.20 -20.61 -16.50
N VAL A 41 -15.41 -21.10 -15.55
CA VAL A 41 -15.45 -20.65 -14.14
C VAL A 41 -15.06 -19.17 -14.02
N GLY A 42 -14.00 -18.74 -14.69
CA GLY A 42 -13.57 -17.32 -14.68
C GLY A 42 -14.68 -16.39 -15.24
N ARG A 43 -15.30 -16.78 -16.35
CA ARG A 43 -16.39 -15.99 -16.97
C ARG A 43 -17.65 -15.93 -16.11
N LEU A 44 -18.05 -17.05 -15.48
CA LEU A 44 -19.19 -17.10 -14.56
C LEU A 44 -18.90 -16.28 -13.29
N GLY A 45 -17.69 -16.40 -12.73
CA GLY A 45 -17.28 -15.62 -11.56
C GLY A 45 -17.33 -14.13 -11.83
N LYS A 46 -16.82 -13.67 -12.98
CA LYS A 46 -16.88 -12.25 -13.35
C LYS A 46 -18.31 -11.76 -13.63
N ALA A 47 -19.15 -12.60 -14.21
CA ALA A 47 -20.57 -12.27 -14.39
C ALA A 47 -21.29 -12.09 -13.06
N ALA A 48 -21.06 -13.00 -12.10
CA ALA A 48 -21.61 -12.90 -10.75
C ALA A 48 -21.12 -11.64 -10.03
N GLU A 49 -19.84 -11.31 -10.12
CA GLU A 49 -19.26 -10.09 -9.53
C GLU A 49 -19.92 -8.81 -10.05
N ILE A 50 -20.11 -8.70 -11.37
CA ILE A 50 -20.79 -7.54 -11.97
C ILE A 50 -22.22 -7.42 -11.47
N LEU A 51 -22.94 -8.55 -11.35
CA LEU A 51 -24.30 -8.56 -10.83
C LEU A 51 -24.39 -8.16 -9.34
N GLU A 52 -23.46 -8.64 -8.52
CA GLU A 52 -23.42 -8.33 -7.08
C GLU A 52 -23.11 -6.86 -6.81
N ASN A 53 -22.22 -6.26 -7.58
CA ASN A 53 -21.80 -4.88 -7.38
C ASN A 53 -22.79 -3.86 -7.95
N ARG A 54 -23.60 -4.24 -8.94
CA ARG A 54 -24.47 -3.36 -9.68
C ARG A 54 -25.67 -2.90 -8.84
N ASP A 55 -25.96 -1.59 -8.86
CA ASP A 55 -27.20 -1.02 -8.35
C ASP A 55 -28.22 -0.91 -9.48
N GLU A 56 -29.24 -1.77 -9.46
CA GLU A 56 -30.28 -1.84 -10.50
C GLU A 56 -31.25 -0.65 -10.47
N ASP A 57 -31.33 0.08 -9.37
CA ASP A 57 -32.20 1.25 -9.20
C ASP A 57 -31.59 2.50 -9.86
N VAL A 58 -30.32 2.46 -10.23
CA VAL A 58 -29.60 3.57 -10.86
C VAL A 58 -29.45 3.30 -12.36
N LYS A 59 -29.69 4.33 -13.19
CA LYS A 59 -29.45 4.22 -14.63
C LYS A 59 -27.99 4.55 -14.97
N PRO A 60 -27.36 3.81 -15.91
CA PRO A 60 -25.97 4.05 -16.29
C PRO A 60 -25.73 5.46 -16.87
N CYS A 61 -26.75 6.06 -17.50
CA CYS A 61 -26.66 7.41 -18.06
C CYS A 61 -26.85 8.54 -17.04
N ASP A 62 -27.34 8.24 -15.85
CA ASP A 62 -27.50 9.20 -14.76
C ASP A 62 -26.27 9.22 -13.84
N ASN A 63 -25.81 8.05 -13.39
CA ASN A 63 -24.59 7.90 -12.61
C ASN A 63 -23.97 6.52 -12.87
N PHE A 64 -22.98 6.47 -13.77
CA PHE A 64 -22.38 5.22 -14.22
C PHE A 64 -21.62 4.48 -13.11
N PHE A 65 -20.88 5.24 -12.26
CA PHE A 65 -20.12 4.62 -11.18
C PHE A 65 -21.03 4.02 -10.11
N LYS A 66 -22.06 4.74 -9.71
CA LYS A 66 -23.06 4.22 -8.77
C LYS A 66 -23.83 3.04 -9.37
N TYR A 67 -24.13 3.08 -10.66
CA TYR A 67 -24.72 1.93 -11.37
C TYR A 67 -23.83 0.69 -11.26
N ALA A 68 -22.53 0.83 -11.48
CA ALA A 68 -21.57 -0.29 -11.48
C ALA A 68 -21.19 -0.78 -10.08
N CYS A 69 -21.19 0.10 -9.05
CA CYS A 69 -20.64 -0.16 -7.72
C CYS A 69 -21.64 0.02 -6.57
N GLY A 70 -22.86 0.52 -6.81
CA GLY A 70 -23.76 0.99 -5.75
C GLY A 70 -24.27 -0.09 -4.79
N SER A 71 -24.27 -1.36 -5.21
CA SER A 71 -24.61 -2.51 -4.36
C SER A 71 -23.39 -3.18 -3.72
N TRP A 72 -22.19 -2.71 -4.03
CA TRP A 72 -20.98 -3.22 -3.42
C TRP A 72 -20.99 -2.99 -1.91
N LYS A 73 -20.79 -4.05 -1.13
CA LYS A 73 -20.83 -4.00 0.34
C LYS A 73 -19.41 -4.12 0.89
N GLU A 74 -18.94 -3.06 1.50
CA GLU A 74 -17.75 -3.10 2.33
C GLU A 74 -17.97 -4.01 3.54
N THR A 75 -17.05 -4.94 3.77
CA THR A 75 -16.86 -5.46 5.12
C THR A 75 -15.79 -4.60 5.79
N PRO A 76 -15.89 -4.29 7.09
CA PRO A 76 -14.97 -3.35 7.77
C PRO A 76 -13.47 -3.67 7.66
N TRP A 77 -13.14 -4.86 7.17
CA TRP A 77 -11.77 -5.40 7.10
C TRP A 77 -11.33 -5.76 5.67
N THR A 78 -12.20 -5.61 4.69
CA THR A 78 -11.88 -5.88 3.28
C THR A 78 -11.95 -4.60 2.48
N SER A 79 -11.05 -3.67 2.76
CA SER A 79 -10.89 -2.47 1.95
C SER A 79 -10.51 -2.78 0.49
N LEU A 80 -10.12 -4.04 0.19
CA LEU A 80 -9.76 -4.46 -1.16
C LEU A 80 -10.17 -5.93 -1.38
N LYS A 81 -11.07 -6.22 -2.34
CA LYS A 81 -11.25 -7.60 -2.88
C LYS A 81 -9.92 -8.17 -3.37
N LEU A 82 -9.02 -7.31 -3.83
CA LEU A 82 -7.64 -7.62 -4.17
C LEU A 82 -6.91 -8.33 -3.03
N TRP A 83 -7.05 -7.81 -1.81
CA TRP A 83 -6.53 -8.46 -0.60
C TRP A 83 -7.20 -9.79 -0.31
N SER A 84 -8.51 -9.89 -0.55
CA SER A 84 -9.26 -11.13 -0.39
C SER A 84 -8.82 -12.21 -1.39
N ALA A 85 -8.54 -11.85 -2.63
CA ALA A 85 -8.05 -12.77 -3.64
C ALA A 85 -6.61 -13.22 -3.37
N MET A 86 -5.73 -12.28 -2.99
CA MET A 86 -4.37 -12.60 -2.54
C MET A 86 -4.38 -13.47 -1.28
N ARG A 87 -5.27 -13.18 -0.35
CA ARG A 87 -5.49 -13.93 0.86
C ARG A 87 -5.87 -15.38 0.56
N GLY A 88 -6.81 -15.62 -0.38
CA GLY A 88 -7.15 -16.96 -0.85
C GLY A 88 -5.92 -17.69 -1.41
N ALA A 89 -5.17 -17.06 -2.30
CA ALA A 89 -3.96 -17.64 -2.87
C ALA A 89 -2.86 -17.89 -1.84
N MET A 90 -2.67 -16.98 -0.88
CA MET A 90 -1.74 -17.17 0.25
C MET A 90 -2.19 -18.28 1.19
N MET A 91 -3.50 -18.38 1.50
CA MET A 91 -4.06 -19.42 2.34
C MET A 91 -3.88 -20.79 1.72
N ASP A 92 -4.19 -20.94 0.43
CA ASP A 92 -3.98 -22.20 -0.29
C ASP A 92 -2.51 -22.63 -0.27
N TYR A 93 -1.60 -21.65 -0.36
CA TYR A 93 -0.15 -21.89 -0.25
C TYR A 93 0.28 -22.31 1.16
N THR A 94 -0.17 -21.61 2.20
CA THR A 94 0.23 -21.90 3.58
C THR A 94 -0.39 -23.18 4.12
N ILE A 95 -1.57 -23.60 3.61
CA ILE A 95 -2.25 -24.82 3.99
C ILE A 95 -1.72 -26.03 3.22
N GLN A 96 -1.27 -25.86 1.97
CA GLN A 96 -0.66 -26.96 1.23
C GLN A 96 0.65 -27.38 1.90
N GLU A 97 0.66 -28.55 2.52
CA GLU A 97 1.84 -29.14 3.14
C GLU A 97 3.05 -29.08 2.20
N THR A 98 4.09 -28.42 2.67
CA THR A 98 5.34 -28.23 1.93
C THR A 98 6.18 -29.52 1.95
N THR A 99 5.66 -30.64 1.48
CA THR A 99 6.35 -31.92 1.48
C THR A 99 7.30 -32.17 0.31
N GLY A 100 7.58 -31.15 -0.54
CA GLY A 100 8.50 -31.29 -1.67
C GLY A 100 9.92 -30.82 -1.34
N GLU A 101 10.92 -31.63 -1.68
CA GLU A 101 12.35 -31.29 -1.57
C GLU A 101 12.78 -30.10 -2.45
N GLU A 102 11.90 -29.57 -3.29
CA GLU A 102 12.18 -28.49 -4.26
C GLU A 102 11.82 -27.07 -3.77
N LYS A 103 11.30 -26.91 -2.56
CA LYS A 103 10.88 -25.59 -2.08
C LYS A 103 12.04 -24.81 -1.48
N SER A 104 12.07 -23.49 -1.80
CA SER A 104 13.09 -22.58 -1.27
C SER A 104 12.97 -22.43 0.26
N LYS A 105 14.06 -22.02 0.91
CA LYS A 105 14.09 -21.70 2.34
C LYS A 105 13.13 -20.55 2.66
N ALA A 106 13.03 -19.57 1.79
CA ALA A 106 12.10 -18.44 1.93
C ALA A 106 10.64 -18.89 1.96
N HIS A 107 10.24 -19.80 1.07
CA HIS A 107 8.89 -20.36 1.07
C HIS A 107 8.57 -21.14 2.36
N LYS A 108 9.56 -21.86 2.88
CA LYS A 108 9.39 -22.57 4.15
C LYS A 108 9.25 -21.59 5.33
N LEU A 109 9.99 -20.48 5.31
CA LEU A 109 9.86 -19.43 6.32
C LEU A 109 8.48 -18.79 6.33
N ILE A 110 7.88 -18.54 5.16
CA ILE A 110 6.50 -18.02 5.03
C ILE A 110 5.52 -18.96 5.74
N HIS A 111 5.57 -20.25 5.40
CA HIS A 111 4.71 -21.27 6.00
C HIS A 111 4.93 -21.34 7.52
N ASP A 112 6.18 -21.47 7.97
CA ASP A 112 6.51 -21.63 9.38
C ASP A 112 6.10 -20.38 10.20
N PHE A 113 6.28 -19.17 9.67
CA PHE A 113 5.89 -17.94 10.34
C PHE A 113 4.37 -17.82 10.46
N TYR A 114 3.65 -18.03 9.37
CA TYR A 114 2.19 -17.96 9.35
C TYR A 114 1.57 -19.01 10.30
N THR A 115 1.98 -20.28 10.19
CA THR A 115 1.46 -21.36 11.03
C THR A 115 1.75 -21.15 12.51
N THR A 116 2.95 -20.63 12.84
CA THR A 116 3.31 -20.26 14.21
C THR A 116 2.46 -19.08 14.71
N CYS A 117 2.15 -18.11 13.86
CA CYS A 117 1.24 -17.02 14.18
C CYS A 117 -0.17 -17.56 14.47
N MET A 118 -0.65 -18.51 13.71
CA MET A 118 -1.96 -19.14 13.89
C MET A 118 -2.03 -20.08 15.09
N ASP A 119 -0.93 -20.65 15.54
CA ASP A 119 -0.91 -21.57 16.68
C ASP A 119 -1.09 -20.82 18.01
N GLU A 120 -2.15 -21.13 18.73
CA GLU A 120 -2.40 -20.55 20.05
C GLU A 120 -1.40 -21.00 21.11
N ASN A 121 -0.84 -22.19 20.97
CA ASN A 121 0.14 -22.72 21.92
C ASN A 121 1.53 -22.07 21.76
N ALA A 122 1.85 -21.52 20.61
CA ALA A 122 3.07 -20.75 20.38
C ALA A 122 3.06 -19.37 21.07
N ARG A 123 1.97 -19.03 21.76
CA ARG A 123 1.80 -17.83 22.57
C ARG A 123 1.59 -18.27 24.02
N GLY A 124 2.29 -17.69 24.96
CA GLY A 124 2.10 -18.08 26.35
C GLY A 124 3.33 -17.84 27.23
N GLU A 125 3.63 -18.78 28.10
CA GLU A 125 4.68 -18.65 29.11
C GLU A 125 6.06 -18.37 28.52
N LYS A 126 6.45 -19.03 27.42
CA LYS A 126 7.72 -18.77 26.73
C LYS A 126 7.79 -17.34 26.19
N ALA A 127 6.69 -16.82 25.64
CA ALA A 127 6.62 -15.41 25.19
C ALA A 127 6.74 -14.45 26.37
N LEU A 128 6.10 -14.77 27.51
CA LEU A 128 6.21 -13.98 28.72
C LEU A 128 7.63 -13.99 29.29
N GLU A 129 8.33 -15.12 29.26
CA GLU A 129 9.75 -15.19 29.67
C GLU A 129 10.65 -14.33 28.77
N VAL A 130 10.49 -14.43 27.45
CA VAL A 130 11.22 -13.58 26.48
C VAL A 130 10.92 -12.11 26.74
N PHE A 131 9.66 -11.73 26.92
CA PHE A 131 9.28 -10.37 27.23
C PHE A 131 9.94 -9.90 28.54
N LYS A 132 9.82 -10.67 29.61
CA LYS A 132 10.42 -10.33 30.91
C LYS A 132 11.94 -10.12 30.83
N SER A 133 12.64 -10.97 30.11
CA SER A 133 14.11 -10.88 29.98
C SER A 133 14.59 -9.62 29.25
N HIS A 134 13.77 -9.04 28.38
CA HIS A 134 14.14 -7.84 27.62
C HIS A 134 13.57 -6.53 28.19
N VAL A 135 12.45 -6.59 28.90
CA VAL A 135 11.66 -5.39 29.20
C VAL A 135 11.40 -5.18 30.70
N VAL A 136 11.22 -6.24 31.53
CA VAL A 136 10.56 -6.11 32.86
C VAL A 136 11.51 -6.01 34.05
N ASP A 137 12.77 -6.40 33.94
CA ASP A 137 13.69 -6.51 35.11
C ASP A 137 13.90 -5.19 35.88
N ALA A 138 13.46 -4.06 35.36
CA ALA A 138 13.60 -2.73 35.94
C ALA A 138 12.31 -1.89 35.86
N TRP A 139 11.11 -2.51 35.83
CA TRP A 139 9.88 -1.73 35.76
C TRP A 139 9.47 -1.17 37.15
N PRO A 140 9.38 0.15 37.35
CA PRO A 140 9.09 0.75 38.62
C PRO A 140 7.89 0.19 39.40
N PRO A 141 6.72 -0.07 38.76
CA PRO A 141 5.56 -0.66 39.43
C PRO A 141 5.82 -2.02 40.09
N THR A 142 6.71 -2.84 39.52
CA THR A 142 7.06 -4.17 40.04
C THR A 142 8.33 -4.14 40.91
N ALA A 143 9.29 -3.31 40.54
CA ALA A 143 10.58 -3.19 41.24
C ALA A 143 10.51 -2.38 42.55
N GLY A 144 9.54 -1.47 42.67
CA GLY A 144 9.39 -0.61 43.84
C GLY A 144 10.66 0.22 44.15
N ASP A 145 11.11 0.16 45.41
CA ASP A 145 12.30 0.87 45.85
C ASP A 145 13.62 0.27 45.33
N LYS A 146 13.58 -0.91 44.70
CA LYS A 146 14.75 -1.54 44.05
C LYS A 146 15.10 -0.90 42.72
N PHE A 147 14.19 -0.12 42.14
CA PHE A 147 14.46 0.59 40.89
C PHE A 147 15.51 1.68 41.09
N ASN A 148 16.61 1.60 40.37
CA ASN A 148 17.67 2.59 40.40
C ASN A 148 17.58 3.54 39.19
N GLU A 149 17.16 4.77 39.42
CA GLU A 149 17.00 5.79 38.37
C GLU A 149 18.32 6.13 37.63
N ALA A 150 19.48 5.94 38.31
CA ALA A 150 20.78 6.21 37.71
C ALA A 150 21.12 5.24 36.56
N ASP A 151 20.59 4.01 36.60
CA ASP A 151 20.88 2.97 35.62
C ASP A 151 19.97 3.09 34.39
N PHE A 152 18.87 3.83 34.46
CA PHE A 152 17.94 4.00 33.36
C PHE A 152 18.37 5.12 32.42
N CYS A 153 18.51 4.76 31.14
CA CYS A 153 18.72 5.67 30.03
C CYS A 153 17.81 5.24 28.87
N TRP A 154 16.76 6.03 28.61
CA TRP A 154 15.76 5.69 27.60
C TRP A 154 16.35 5.51 26.19
N VAL A 155 17.38 6.29 25.80
CA VAL A 155 18.08 6.16 24.54
C VAL A 155 18.76 4.79 24.40
N LYS A 156 19.48 4.37 25.44
CA LYS A 156 20.12 3.06 25.46
C LYS A 156 19.08 1.94 25.42
N TRP A 157 18.01 2.09 26.20
CA TRP A 157 16.93 1.11 26.27
C TRP A 157 16.22 0.95 24.91
N MET A 158 15.86 2.05 24.24
CA MET A 158 15.28 1.99 22.89
C MET A 158 16.21 1.30 21.88
N GLY A 159 17.50 1.65 21.88
CA GLY A 159 18.47 0.99 21.00
C GLY A 159 18.56 -0.50 21.24
N GLN A 160 18.51 -0.96 22.49
CA GLN A 160 18.50 -2.39 22.83
C GLN A 160 17.24 -3.10 22.34
N LEU A 161 16.05 -2.52 22.54
CA LEU A 161 14.80 -3.10 22.04
C LEU A 161 14.77 -3.17 20.51
N LYS A 162 15.23 -2.12 19.85
CA LYS A 162 15.32 -2.09 18.40
C LYS A 162 16.26 -3.19 17.86
N GLN A 163 17.39 -3.43 18.52
CA GLN A 163 18.33 -4.51 18.13
C GLN A 163 17.72 -5.91 18.24
N VAL A 164 16.89 -6.15 19.25
CA VAL A 164 16.21 -7.44 19.41
C VAL A 164 14.87 -7.51 18.63
N GLY A 165 14.52 -6.46 17.89
CA GLY A 165 13.32 -6.42 17.07
C GLY A 165 12.01 -6.25 17.86
N LEU A 166 12.08 -5.79 19.10
CA LEU A 166 10.87 -5.41 19.82
C LEU A 166 10.44 -4.00 19.36
N LYS A 167 9.49 -3.96 18.45
CA LYS A 167 9.00 -2.73 17.80
C LYS A 167 8.08 -1.97 18.77
N THR A 168 8.68 -1.14 19.59
CA THR A 168 7.96 -0.21 20.46
C THR A 168 8.62 1.16 20.35
N LEU A 169 7.84 2.16 20.03
CA LEU A 169 8.31 3.50 19.72
C LEU A 169 7.68 4.51 20.69
N PRO A 170 8.03 4.44 22.01
CA PRO A 170 7.44 5.35 22.99
C PRO A 170 7.96 6.78 22.85
N PHE A 171 9.10 6.96 22.19
CA PHE A 171 9.77 8.24 22.04
C PHE A 171 10.01 8.56 20.55
N ILE A 172 11.19 9.06 20.21
CA ILE A 172 11.59 9.44 18.86
C ILE A 172 12.21 8.24 18.16
N ASP A 173 11.88 8.00 16.88
CA ASP A 173 12.51 6.94 16.08
C ASP A 173 12.89 7.42 14.68
N TRP A 174 13.57 6.56 13.94
CA TRP A 174 14.05 6.75 12.59
C TRP A 174 13.20 6.00 11.59
N GLU A 175 12.77 6.69 10.55
CA GLU A 175 12.16 6.09 9.37
C GLU A 175 13.09 6.32 8.17
N PRO A 176 13.60 5.24 7.54
CA PRO A 176 14.36 5.39 6.31
C PRO A 176 13.47 5.84 5.17
N GLN A 177 13.92 6.84 4.42
CA GLN A 177 13.20 7.39 3.28
C GLN A 177 14.19 7.71 2.16
N SER A 178 13.77 7.50 0.90
CA SER A 178 14.56 7.96 -0.26
C SER A 178 14.60 9.49 -0.29
N ALA A 179 15.74 10.03 -0.66
CA ALA A 179 15.91 11.47 -0.80
C ALA A 179 14.99 12.04 -1.89
N PRO A 180 14.41 13.23 -1.71
CA PRO A 180 13.65 13.90 -2.75
C PRO A 180 14.52 14.14 -3.99
N GLY A 181 14.13 13.56 -5.14
CA GLY A 181 14.88 13.66 -6.39
C GLY A 181 16.09 12.73 -6.55
N ASP A 182 16.44 11.94 -5.52
CA ASP A 182 17.46 10.89 -5.58
C ASP A 182 16.98 9.63 -4.83
N THR A 183 16.43 8.70 -5.59
CA THR A 183 15.91 7.44 -5.04
C THR A 183 17.00 6.48 -4.52
N TYR A 184 18.27 6.75 -4.83
CA TYR A 184 19.39 5.95 -4.40
C TYR A 184 20.03 6.41 -3.10
N SER A 185 19.76 7.66 -2.69
CA SER A 185 20.24 8.19 -1.41
C SER A 185 19.21 7.96 -0.31
N MET A 186 19.66 7.35 0.77
CA MET A 186 18.81 7.10 1.94
C MET A 186 18.96 8.24 2.95
N HIS A 187 17.84 8.85 3.30
CA HIS A 187 17.72 9.78 4.40
C HIS A 187 17.03 9.11 5.59
N HIS A 188 17.24 9.61 6.78
CA HIS A 188 16.60 9.12 7.99
C HIS A 188 15.70 10.21 8.56
N VAL A 189 14.41 10.01 8.39
CA VAL A 189 13.39 10.93 8.93
C VAL A 189 13.22 10.68 10.40
N LEU A 190 13.34 11.76 11.19
CA LEU A 190 13.07 11.70 12.62
C LEU A 190 11.58 11.77 12.87
N ARG A 191 11.00 10.67 13.30
CA ARG A 191 9.57 10.53 13.57
C ARG A 191 9.27 10.70 15.05
N LEU A 192 8.30 11.56 15.34
CA LEU A 192 7.63 11.56 16.64
C LEU A 192 6.52 10.50 16.63
N PRO A 193 6.23 9.85 17.77
CA PRO A 193 5.13 8.89 17.83
C PRO A 193 3.81 9.58 17.51
N THR A 194 3.14 9.14 16.45
CA THR A 194 1.87 9.71 15.98
C THR A 194 0.66 9.14 16.70
N SER A 195 0.78 7.93 17.23
CA SER A 195 -0.27 7.20 17.94
C SER A 195 0.14 6.86 19.35
N LEU A 196 0.30 7.88 20.20
CA LEU A 196 0.57 7.65 21.63
C LEU A 196 -0.62 6.94 22.29
N PHE A 197 -1.84 7.26 21.84
CA PHE A 197 -3.06 6.52 22.15
C PHE A 197 -3.43 5.71 20.89
N GLU A 198 -3.00 4.45 20.81
CA GLU A 198 -3.15 3.57 19.63
C GLU A 198 -4.58 3.43 19.10
N PHE A 199 -5.57 3.75 19.93
CA PHE A 199 -6.95 3.38 19.65
C PHE A 199 -7.93 4.54 19.53
N LYS A 200 -7.56 5.76 19.93
CA LYS A 200 -8.38 6.98 19.71
C LYS A 200 -7.52 8.24 19.60
N ALA A 201 -7.75 8.99 18.53
CA ALA A 201 -7.11 10.29 18.31
C ALA A 201 -7.54 11.39 19.30
N ASN A 202 -8.57 11.18 20.09
CA ASN A 202 -9.12 12.17 21.04
C ASN A 202 -8.89 11.74 22.48
N ALA A 203 -7.76 12.16 23.05
CA ALA A 203 -7.47 12.06 24.49
C ALA A 203 -8.42 12.87 25.39
N VAL A 204 -9.54 13.36 24.89
CA VAL A 204 -10.48 14.25 25.59
C VAL A 204 -11.69 13.49 26.14
N ASP A 205 -11.85 12.21 25.81
CA ASP A 205 -12.95 11.37 26.28
C ASP A 205 -12.63 10.84 27.69
N GLU A 206 -13.39 11.27 28.70
CA GLU A 206 -13.19 10.82 30.09
C GLU A 206 -13.39 9.32 30.26
N ASP A 207 -14.34 8.71 29.52
CA ASP A 207 -14.62 7.28 29.57
C ASP A 207 -13.43 6.48 29.01
N TYR A 208 -12.83 6.92 27.89
CA TYR A 208 -11.61 6.32 27.37
C TYR A 208 -10.47 6.38 28.37
N ASN A 209 -10.32 7.53 29.03
CA ASN A 209 -9.27 7.79 30.00
C ASN A 209 -9.36 6.86 31.21
N GLU A 210 -10.55 6.60 31.72
CA GLU A 210 -10.79 5.67 32.82
C GLU A 210 -10.45 4.24 32.42
N HIS A 211 -10.97 3.77 31.29
CA HIS A 211 -10.71 2.42 30.77
C HIS A 211 -9.23 2.17 30.48
N TYR A 212 -8.51 3.19 29.97
CA TYR A 212 -7.06 3.06 29.71
C TYR A 212 -6.25 2.98 31.00
N ARG A 213 -6.59 3.74 32.03
CA ARG A 213 -5.95 3.63 33.35
C ARG A 213 -6.18 2.27 33.98
N ASP A 214 -7.42 1.79 33.96
CA ASP A 214 -7.76 0.45 34.48
C ASP A 214 -6.99 -0.62 33.74
N TYR A 215 -6.88 -0.53 32.42
CA TYR A 215 -6.08 -1.42 31.59
C TYR A 215 -4.63 -1.47 32.04
N MET A 216 -3.98 -0.32 32.27
CA MET A 216 -2.61 -0.22 32.76
C MET A 216 -2.44 -0.88 34.14
N ILE A 217 -3.34 -0.59 35.08
CA ILE A 217 -3.30 -1.10 36.45
C ILE A 217 -3.48 -2.61 36.48
N VAL A 218 -4.49 -3.12 35.78
CA VAL A 218 -4.75 -4.58 35.73
C VAL A 218 -3.59 -5.33 35.07
N ALA A 219 -3.01 -4.78 34.01
CA ALA A 219 -1.85 -5.35 33.36
C ALA A 219 -0.62 -5.40 34.29
N ALA A 220 -0.39 -4.33 35.05
CA ALA A 220 0.71 -4.28 36.03
C ALA A 220 0.55 -5.31 37.15
N ARG A 221 -0.66 -5.53 37.62
CA ARG A 221 -0.98 -6.57 38.62
C ARG A 221 -0.63 -7.98 38.13
N LEU A 222 -0.91 -8.29 36.85
CA LEU A 222 -0.52 -9.57 36.26
C LEU A 222 1.00 -9.79 36.21
N LEU A 223 1.77 -8.71 36.20
CA LEU A 223 3.24 -8.76 36.32
C LEU A 223 3.73 -8.77 37.79
N GLY A 224 2.83 -8.72 38.77
CA GLY A 224 3.15 -8.82 40.21
C GLY A 224 3.24 -7.49 40.93
N ALA A 225 2.81 -6.38 40.34
CA ALA A 225 2.70 -5.11 41.04
C ALA A 225 1.52 -5.12 42.04
N THR A 226 1.66 -4.42 43.19
CA THR A 226 0.54 -4.18 44.10
C THR A 226 -0.39 -3.10 43.56
N ASP A 227 -1.63 -3.03 44.01
CA ASP A 227 -2.60 -2.00 43.64
C ASP A 227 -2.05 -0.60 43.91
N GLU A 228 -1.52 -0.38 45.13
CA GLU A 228 -0.95 0.90 45.54
C GLU A 228 0.25 1.31 44.67
N ALA A 229 1.14 0.36 44.36
CA ALA A 229 2.28 0.61 43.46
C ALA A 229 1.83 0.90 42.04
N SER A 230 0.84 0.16 41.52
CA SER A 230 0.31 0.36 40.16
C SER A 230 -0.31 1.75 40.00
N GLU A 231 -1.19 2.16 40.92
CA GLU A 231 -1.81 3.48 40.89
C GLU A 231 -0.78 4.60 41.02
N LYS A 232 0.13 4.49 41.97
CA LYS A 232 1.15 5.51 42.25
C LYS A 232 2.11 5.69 41.06
N GLU A 233 2.57 4.61 40.46
CA GLU A 233 3.60 4.64 39.41
C GLU A 233 3.02 4.89 38.01
N LEU A 234 1.77 4.50 37.74
CA LEU A 234 1.18 4.62 36.42
C LEU A 234 0.34 5.89 36.20
N ALA A 235 -0.17 6.53 37.27
CA ALA A 235 -0.85 7.81 37.10
C ALA A 235 0.05 8.91 36.48
N PRO A 236 1.32 9.08 36.89
CA PRO A 236 2.23 10.01 36.20
C PRO A 236 2.56 9.60 34.74
N VAL A 237 2.53 8.30 34.43
CA VAL A 237 2.76 7.81 33.07
C VAL A 237 1.65 8.27 32.14
N TYR A 238 0.40 8.15 32.56
CA TYR A 238 -0.74 8.62 31.82
C TYR A 238 -0.67 10.14 31.53
N GLU A 239 -0.31 10.95 32.55
CA GLU A 239 -0.15 12.40 32.38
C GLU A 239 1.03 12.75 31.46
N LEU A 240 2.11 11.97 31.49
CA LEU A 240 3.21 12.11 30.53
C LEU A 240 2.75 11.85 29.10
N GLU A 241 2.01 10.78 28.88
CA GLU A 241 1.52 10.40 27.55
C GLU A 241 0.65 11.52 26.94
N LYS A 242 -0.23 12.13 27.72
CA LYS A 242 -1.01 13.31 27.31
C LYS A 242 -0.14 14.49 26.89
N LYS A 243 0.91 14.79 27.68
CA LYS A 243 1.84 15.89 27.37
C LYS A 243 2.64 15.64 26.10
N LEU A 244 3.12 14.40 25.91
CA LEU A 244 3.83 14.00 24.70
C LEU A 244 2.91 14.10 23.48
N TYR A 245 1.66 13.61 23.58
CA TYR A 245 0.68 13.75 22.50
C TYR A 245 0.41 15.22 22.16
N ALA A 246 0.19 16.08 23.16
CA ALA A 246 -0.02 17.50 22.92
C ALA A 246 1.21 18.17 22.24
N ALA A 247 2.41 17.68 22.49
CA ALA A 247 3.62 18.16 21.81
C ALA A 247 3.63 17.79 20.33
N THR A 248 3.13 16.60 19.95
CA THR A 248 3.06 16.18 18.54
C THR A 248 2.05 16.98 17.71
N LEU A 249 1.05 17.58 18.36
CA LEU A 249 0.01 18.39 17.70
C LEU A 249 0.45 19.82 17.37
N LYS A 250 1.70 20.20 17.64
CA LYS A 250 2.19 21.54 17.28
C LYS A 250 2.14 21.71 15.76
N PRO A 251 1.66 22.88 15.28
CA PRO A 251 1.59 23.13 13.85
C PRO A 251 2.94 22.96 13.17
N ASN A 252 2.95 22.25 12.05
CA ASN A 252 4.14 22.15 11.20
C ASN A 252 4.25 23.44 10.34
N PRO A 253 5.35 24.18 10.40
CA PRO A 253 5.57 25.37 9.57
C PRO A 253 5.76 25.04 8.08
N GLY A 254 5.75 23.77 7.67
CA GLY A 254 5.79 23.33 6.27
C GLY A 254 7.18 23.20 5.66
N GLN A 255 8.25 23.31 6.45
CA GLN A 255 9.62 23.06 5.99
C GLN A 255 10.18 21.82 6.63
N MET A 256 10.56 20.84 5.79
CA MET A 256 11.47 19.77 6.17
C MET A 256 12.89 20.32 6.12
N GLU A 257 13.68 20.05 7.13
CA GLU A 257 15.07 20.51 7.19
C GLU A 257 16.03 19.31 7.21
N ASP A 258 16.94 19.29 6.24
CA ASP A 258 18.07 18.36 6.23
C ASP A 258 19.12 18.84 7.23
N MET A 259 19.50 17.99 8.17
CA MET A 259 20.42 18.34 9.24
C MET A 259 21.55 17.33 9.40
N ALA A 260 22.76 17.84 9.67
CA ALA A 260 23.82 17.02 10.23
C ALA A 260 23.63 16.84 11.76
N VAL A 261 24.17 15.78 12.32
CA VAL A 261 24.06 15.49 13.76
C VAL A 261 24.60 16.65 14.60
N GLU A 262 25.68 17.28 14.16
CA GLU A 262 26.33 18.42 14.82
C GLU A 262 25.44 19.67 14.87
N ASP A 263 24.55 19.84 13.89
CA ASP A 263 23.62 20.96 13.85
C ASP A 263 22.37 20.70 14.71
N MET A 264 21.98 19.45 14.87
CA MET A 264 20.88 19.06 15.75
C MET A 264 21.15 19.41 17.21
N GLU A 265 22.39 19.32 17.68
CA GLU A 265 22.74 19.72 19.06
C GLU A 265 22.52 21.20 19.32
N LYS A 266 22.71 22.05 18.29
CA LYS A 266 22.49 23.50 18.38
C LYS A 266 21.01 23.86 18.31
N GLU A 267 20.29 23.23 17.36
CA GLU A 267 18.91 23.58 17.07
C GLU A 267 17.93 22.95 18.08
N PHE A 268 18.25 21.76 18.60
CA PHE A 268 17.43 21.01 19.56
C PHE A 268 18.26 20.69 20.82
N PRO A 269 18.59 21.70 21.65
CA PRO A 269 19.39 21.50 22.86
C PRO A 269 18.63 20.68 23.89
N GLY A 270 19.39 19.99 24.75
CA GLY A 270 18.85 19.18 25.84
C GLY A 270 18.81 17.69 25.58
N MET A 271 19.30 17.27 24.41
CA MET A 271 19.48 15.87 24.05
C MET A 271 20.90 15.65 23.52
N ASP A 272 21.53 14.54 23.88
CA ASP A 272 22.82 14.08 23.34
C ASP A 272 22.54 13.36 22.01
N TRP A 273 22.50 14.12 20.93
CA TRP A 273 22.17 13.62 19.60
C TRP A 273 23.21 12.65 19.06
N ALA A 274 24.48 12.87 19.33
CA ALA A 274 25.54 11.95 18.93
C ALA A 274 25.31 10.57 19.56
N LYS A 275 24.99 10.52 20.84
CA LYS A 275 24.66 9.28 21.55
C LYS A 275 23.35 8.66 21.08
N PHE A 276 22.36 9.48 20.75
CA PHE A 276 21.08 8.99 20.22
C PHE A 276 21.30 8.27 18.89
N VAL A 277 21.98 8.90 17.95
CA VAL A 277 22.35 8.30 16.66
C VAL A 277 23.20 7.04 16.86
N GLU A 278 24.22 7.11 17.72
CA GLU A 278 25.08 5.96 18.03
C GLU A 278 24.28 4.73 18.49
N LYS A 279 23.27 4.92 19.33
CA LYS A 279 22.51 3.81 19.95
C LYS A 279 21.34 3.32 19.14
N THR A 280 20.66 4.22 18.42
CA THR A 280 19.36 3.93 17.79
C THR A 280 19.41 3.84 16.26
N LEU A 281 20.48 4.33 15.61
CA LEU A 281 20.64 4.32 14.16
C LEU A 281 21.92 3.60 13.68
N THR A 282 23.09 3.98 14.22
CA THR A 282 24.37 3.42 13.76
C THR A 282 24.47 1.90 13.71
N PRO A 283 23.84 1.12 14.62
CA PRO A 283 23.89 -0.35 14.54
C PRO A 283 23.17 -0.95 13.32
N PHE A 284 22.35 -0.17 12.62
CA PHE A 284 21.48 -0.64 11.55
C PHE A 284 21.90 -0.15 10.16
N VAL A 285 22.68 0.94 10.09
CA VAL A 285 23.22 1.48 8.82
C VAL A 285 24.52 0.79 8.43
N ASP A 286 24.88 0.90 7.16
CA ASP A 286 26.13 0.32 6.67
C ASP A 286 27.36 0.98 7.33
N PRO A 287 28.43 0.21 7.58
CA PRO A 287 29.64 0.75 8.21
C PRO A 287 30.24 1.92 7.44
N GLY A 288 30.44 3.03 8.12
CA GLY A 288 31.00 4.26 7.54
C GLY A 288 30.00 5.17 6.83
N HIS A 289 28.74 4.78 6.77
CA HIS A 289 27.66 5.65 6.26
C HIS A 289 27.42 6.79 7.26
N LYS A 290 27.32 8.02 6.74
CA LYS A 290 26.93 9.20 7.51
C LYS A 290 25.48 9.50 7.20
N PRO A 291 24.56 9.25 8.15
CA PRO A 291 23.14 9.47 7.91
C PRO A 291 22.84 10.96 7.73
N ILE A 292 22.07 11.28 6.72
CA ILE A 292 21.41 12.58 6.56
C ILE A 292 20.07 12.49 7.30
N ILE A 293 19.84 13.42 8.22
CA ILE A 293 18.67 13.43 9.08
C ILE A 293 17.67 14.46 8.57
N ILE A 294 16.43 14.05 8.41
CA ILE A 294 15.31 14.94 8.09
C ILE A 294 14.47 15.16 9.34
N VAL A 295 14.22 16.41 9.68
CA VAL A 295 13.29 16.79 10.75
C VAL A 295 12.03 17.37 10.14
N GLU A 296 10.93 16.61 10.20
CA GLU A 296 9.67 17.01 9.58
C GLU A 296 8.96 18.16 10.30
N ASN A 297 8.98 18.15 11.64
CA ASN A 297 8.32 19.16 12.45
C ASN A 297 9.23 19.63 13.59
N PRO A 298 10.10 20.62 13.32
CA PRO A 298 11.03 21.14 14.31
C PRO A 298 10.34 21.71 15.57
N ALA A 299 9.17 22.32 15.42
CA ALA A 299 8.45 22.90 16.55
C ALA A 299 7.90 21.81 17.50
N ALA A 300 7.34 20.75 16.94
CA ALA A 300 6.88 19.61 17.73
C ALA A 300 8.05 18.90 18.39
N LEU A 301 9.17 18.72 17.70
CA LEU A 301 10.37 18.08 18.25
C LEU A 301 10.94 18.85 19.46
N LYS A 302 11.03 20.19 19.38
CA LYS A 302 11.47 21.04 20.50
C LYS A 302 10.61 20.86 21.75
N GLU A 303 9.29 20.90 21.59
CA GLU A 303 8.36 20.73 22.71
C GLU A 303 8.40 19.29 23.25
N PHE A 304 8.52 18.29 22.38
CA PHE A 304 8.63 16.91 22.79
C PHE A 304 9.88 16.63 23.65
N ILE A 305 11.05 17.14 23.22
CA ILE A 305 12.32 17.05 23.97
C ILE A 305 12.19 17.74 25.34
N LYS A 306 11.56 18.91 25.38
CA LYS A 306 11.33 19.64 26.62
C LYS A 306 10.51 18.80 27.60
N VAL A 307 9.40 18.20 27.15
CA VAL A 307 8.57 17.32 28.00
C VAL A 307 9.38 16.14 28.54
N ILE A 308 10.22 15.50 27.71
CA ILE A 308 11.10 14.41 28.17
C ILE A 308 12.06 14.90 29.25
N ASN A 309 12.73 16.05 29.06
CA ASN A 309 13.74 16.58 30.00
C ASN A 309 13.14 17.02 31.30
N GLU A 310 11.90 17.49 31.32
CA GLU A 310 11.18 17.89 32.54
C GLU A 310 10.59 16.69 33.31
N THR A 311 10.59 15.49 32.71
CA THR A 311 9.98 14.29 33.28
C THR A 311 11.00 13.50 34.14
N PRO A 312 10.66 13.10 35.37
CA PRO A 312 11.53 12.25 36.19
C PRO A 312 11.85 10.92 35.48
N LYS A 313 13.10 10.45 35.58
CA LYS A 313 13.56 9.19 34.95
C LYS A 313 12.71 7.98 35.31
N ARG A 314 12.20 7.94 36.54
CA ARG A 314 11.30 6.88 37.03
C ARG A 314 10.02 6.82 36.21
N VAL A 315 9.43 7.97 35.88
CA VAL A 315 8.23 8.06 35.05
C VAL A 315 8.53 7.69 33.59
N LEU A 316 9.68 8.17 33.07
CA LEU A 316 10.13 7.78 31.72
C LEU A 316 10.35 6.26 31.61
N ALA A 317 10.92 5.63 32.64
CA ALA A 317 11.10 4.17 32.66
C ALA A 317 9.76 3.44 32.71
N SER A 318 8.84 3.88 33.57
CA SER A 318 7.52 3.30 33.70
C SER A 318 6.75 3.40 32.36
N TYR A 319 6.83 4.55 31.70
CA TYR A 319 6.20 4.78 30.39
C TYR A 319 6.80 3.92 29.28
N ALA A 320 8.11 3.92 29.16
CA ALA A 320 8.81 3.17 28.13
C ALA A 320 8.48 1.66 28.19
N ILE A 321 8.57 1.09 29.42
CA ILE A 321 8.28 -0.32 29.63
C ILE A 321 6.79 -0.63 29.43
N TRP A 322 5.90 0.29 29.84
CA TRP A 322 4.47 0.16 29.58
C TRP A 322 4.18 0.05 28.08
N LYS A 323 4.75 0.90 27.25
CA LYS A 323 4.54 0.86 25.79
C LYS A 323 5.06 -0.45 25.18
N GLY A 324 6.22 -0.94 25.63
CA GLY A 324 6.73 -2.25 25.24
C GLY A 324 5.80 -3.40 25.65
N PHE A 325 5.21 -3.29 26.82
CA PHE A 325 4.26 -4.26 27.33
C PHE A 325 2.94 -4.22 26.56
N GLN A 326 2.38 -3.05 26.34
CA GLN A 326 1.15 -2.85 25.57
C GLN A 326 1.27 -3.50 24.17
N TYR A 327 2.38 -3.26 23.46
CA TYR A 327 2.67 -3.88 22.19
C TYR A 327 2.73 -5.42 22.25
N SER A 328 3.34 -5.95 23.31
CA SER A 328 3.57 -7.40 23.43
C SER A 328 2.35 -8.19 23.94
N MET A 329 1.40 -7.51 24.60
CA MET A 329 0.30 -8.14 25.33
C MET A 329 -0.57 -9.11 24.50
N PRO A 330 -0.86 -8.83 23.22
CA PRO A 330 -1.60 -9.77 22.35
C PRO A 330 -0.88 -11.10 22.11
N PHE A 331 0.42 -11.18 22.41
CA PHE A 331 1.25 -12.35 22.16
C PHE A 331 1.66 -13.12 23.42
N LEU A 332 1.27 -12.60 24.61
CA LEU A 332 1.58 -13.21 25.90
C LEU A 332 0.56 -14.27 26.30
N THR A 333 0.49 -14.59 27.61
CA THR A 333 -0.43 -15.61 28.11
C THR A 333 -1.90 -15.19 27.96
N GLU A 334 -2.81 -16.16 28.11
CA GLU A 334 -4.25 -15.90 27.92
C GLU A 334 -4.82 -14.88 28.94
N GLU A 335 -4.23 -14.76 30.12
CA GLU A 335 -4.62 -13.74 31.09
C GLU A 335 -4.36 -12.34 30.55
N PHE A 336 -3.20 -12.08 29.95
CA PHE A 336 -2.87 -10.81 29.33
C PHE A 336 -3.73 -10.49 28.11
N LYS A 337 -3.97 -11.49 27.26
CA LYS A 337 -4.87 -11.34 26.11
C LYS A 337 -6.29 -10.98 26.53
N LYS A 338 -6.81 -11.58 27.62
CA LYS A 338 -8.14 -11.25 28.15
C LYS A 338 -8.21 -9.79 28.62
N VAL A 339 -7.20 -9.32 29.29
CA VAL A 339 -7.11 -7.90 29.74
C VAL A 339 -7.07 -6.96 28.53
N HIS A 340 -6.27 -7.29 27.52
CA HIS A 340 -6.19 -6.50 26.29
C HIS A 340 -7.54 -6.47 25.54
N ARG A 341 -8.15 -7.63 25.29
CA ARG A 341 -9.47 -7.72 24.63
C ARG A 341 -10.58 -7.02 25.41
N HIS A 342 -10.52 -7.09 26.74
CA HIS A 342 -11.50 -6.38 27.58
C HIS A 342 -11.41 -4.87 27.37
N PHE A 343 -10.20 -4.30 27.38
CA PHE A 343 -9.98 -2.90 27.09
C PHE A 343 -10.47 -2.50 25.68
N LEU A 344 -10.09 -3.25 24.63
CA LEU A 344 -10.53 -2.98 23.27
C LEU A 344 -12.07 -2.96 23.15
N LYS A 345 -12.76 -3.88 23.84
CA LYS A 345 -14.22 -3.92 23.87
C LYS A 345 -14.84 -2.71 24.56
N GLN A 346 -14.20 -2.20 25.63
CA GLN A 346 -14.71 -1.02 26.35
C GLN A 346 -14.62 0.28 25.52
N ILE A 347 -13.66 0.34 24.59
CA ILE A 347 -13.48 1.49 23.70
C ILE A 347 -14.12 1.29 22.31
N ASP A 348 -14.99 0.29 22.16
CA ASP A 348 -15.64 -0.09 20.89
C ASP A 348 -14.66 -0.36 19.72
N PHE A 349 -13.43 -0.76 20.07
CA PHE A 349 -12.45 -1.13 19.05
C PHE A 349 -12.65 -2.57 18.63
N LYS A 350 -12.89 -2.79 17.34
CA LYS A 350 -13.08 -4.13 16.79
C LYS A 350 -11.71 -4.77 16.51
N GLU A 351 -11.43 -5.83 17.25
CA GLU A 351 -10.22 -6.62 17.04
C GLU A 351 -10.24 -7.28 15.64
N MET A 352 -9.11 -7.17 14.93
CA MET A 352 -8.94 -7.84 13.65
C MET A 352 -8.97 -9.36 13.83
N PRO A 353 -9.69 -10.12 12.98
CA PRO A 353 -9.63 -11.57 13.00
C PRO A 353 -8.18 -12.06 12.94
N ARG A 354 -7.88 -13.11 13.73
CA ARG A 354 -6.52 -13.64 13.84
C ARG A 354 -5.90 -14.02 12.51
N GLU A 355 -6.70 -14.61 11.66
CA GLU A 355 -6.31 -15.01 10.31
C GLU A 355 -5.83 -13.80 9.50
N GLU A 356 -6.62 -12.75 9.45
CA GLU A 356 -6.27 -11.49 8.77
C GLU A 356 -5.03 -10.84 9.37
N PHE A 357 -4.90 -10.87 10.68
CA PHE A 357 -3.71 -10.34 11.36
C PHE A 357 -2.43 -11.13 10.99
N CYS A 358 -2.48 -12.46 11.01
CA CYS A 358 -1.33 -13.31 10.68
C CYS A 358 -0.95 -13.22 9.19
N GLU A 359 -1.94 -13.12 8.31
CA GLU A 359 -1.73 -12.87 6.89
C GLU A 359 -1.05 -11.53 6.65
N GLY A 360 -1.55 -10.46 7.30
CA GLY A 360 -0.98 -9.13 7.19
C GLY A 360 0.49 -9.10 7.61
N LEU A 361 0.81 -9.66 8.78
CA LEU A 361 2.20 -9.74 9.24
C LEU A 361 3.09 -10.56 8.31
N THR A 362 2.59 -11.73 7.85
CA THR A 362 3.37 -12.60 6.94
C THR A 362 3.68 -11.86 5.63
N LYS A 363 2.69 -11.16 5.10
CA LYS A 363 2.85 -10.31 3.91
C LYS A 363 3.89 -9.21 4.13
N ASP A 364 3.77 -8.46 5.23
CA ASP A 364 4.67 -7.32 5.49
C ASP A 364 6.14 -7.74 5.62
N PHE A 365 6.39 -8.91 6.20
CA PHE A 365 7.76 -9.40 6.37
C PHE A 365 8.29 -10.23 5.20
N MET A 366 7.43 -10.97 4.48
CA MET A 366 7.84 -11.98 3.51
C MET A 366 7.39 -11.65 2.08
N TRP A 367 7.14 -10.38 1.79
CA TRP A 367 6.60 -9.93 0.51
C TRP A 367 7.30 -10.52 -0.71
N TYR A 368 8.62 -10.44 -0.79
CA TYR A 368 9.37 -10.94 -1.95
C TYR A 368 9.25 -12.46 -2.16
N GLY A 369 9.14 -13.20 -1.07
CA GLY A 369 8.89 -14.64 -1.14
C GLY A 369 7.49 -14.96 -1.65
N ILE A 370 6.48 -14.19 -1.22
CA ILE A 370 5.09 -14.33 -1.68
C ILE A 370 4.98 -13.98 -3.16
N GLU A 371 5.58 -12.88 -3.60
CA GLU A 371 5.61 -12.51 -5.00
C GLU A 371 6.24 -13.58 -5.88
N ASN A 372 7.41 -14.10 -5.47
CA ASN A 372 8.08 -15.17 -6.20
C ASN A 372 7.15 -16.38 -6.37
N TRP A 373 6.49 -16.80 -5.30
CA TRP A 373 5.58 -17.93 -5.34
C TRP A 373 4.38 -17.67 -6.26
N ILE A 374 3.72 -16.52 -6.18
CA ILE A 374 2.57 -16.19 -7.04
C ILE A 374 2.99 -16.21 -8.52
N ILE A 375 4.12 -15.62 -8.87
CA ILE A 375 4.61 -15.63 -10.25
C ILE A 375 4.85 -17.06 -10.76
N GLU A 376 5.36 -17.95 -9.91
CA GLU A 376 5.57 -19.36 -10.25
C GLU A 376 4.25 -20.12 -10.48
N GLN A 377 3.17 -19.73 -9.78
CA GLN A 377 1.85 -20.36 -9.96
C GLN A 377 1.13 -19.87 -11.23
N PHE A 378 1.37 -18.65 -11.69
CA PHE A 378 0.64 -18.00 -12.78
C PHE A 378 1.57 -17.52 -13.93
N PRO A 379 2.35 -18.42 -14.57
CA PRO A 379 3.29 -18.02 -15.62
C PRO A 379 2.57 -17.46 -16.86
N SER A 380 1.43 -18.02 -17.25
CA SER A 380 0.64 -17.56 -18.40
C SER A 380 0.06 -16.17 -18.17
N SER A 381 -0.35 -15.87 -16.93
CA SER A 381 -0.81 -14.52 -16.54
C SER A 381 0.28 -13.48 -16.76
N LYS A 382 1.52 -13.78 -16.38
CA LYS A 382 2.66 -12.89 -16.61
C LYS A 382 2.87 -12.61 -18.10
N GLU A 383 2.87 -13.63 -18.93
CA GLU A 383 3.04 -13.49 -20.39
C GLU A 383 1.94 -12.60 -21.00
N LEU A 384 0.68 -12.79 -20.60
CA LEU A 384 -0.43 -11.98 -21.10
C LEU A 384 -0.33 -10.51 -20.66
N ILE A 385 0.13 -10.24 -19.44
CA ILE A 385 0.38 -8.87 -18.95
C ILE A 385 1.49 -8.20 -19.77
N GLU A 386 2.56 -8.92 -20.11
CA GLU A 386 3.65 -8.42 -20.96
C GLU A 386 3.14 -8.03 -22.35
N VAL A 387 2.25 -8.84 -22.92
CA VAL A 387 1.58 -8.53 -24.19
C VAL A 387 0.70 -7.29 -24.05
N MET A 388 -0.13 -7.21 -23.02
CA MET A 388 -0.99 -6.05 -22.78
C MET A 388 -0.16 -4.77 -22.62
N PHE A 389 0.92 -4.80 -21.83
CA PHE A 389 1.83 -3.66 -21.69
C PHE A 389 2.38 -3.18 -23.03
N SER A 390 2.83 -4.12 -23.87
CA SER A 390 3.38 -3.81 -25.18
C SER A 390 2.35 -3.14 -26.09
N MET A 391 1.12 -3.63 -26.08
CA MET A 391 0.00 -3.08 -26.87
C MET A 391 -0.40 -1.68 -26.39
N LEU A 392 -0.51 -1.50 -25.08
CA LEU A 392 -0.79 -0.21 -24.47
C LEU A 392 0.28 0.82 -24.83
N LYS A 393 1.56 0.44 -24.74
CA LYS A 393 2.70 1.28 -25.09
C LYS A 393 2.61 1.76 -26.56
N VAL A 394 2.36 0.84 -27.49
CA VAL A 394 2.17 1.19 -28.91
C VAL A 394 1.03 2.17 -29.09
N LYS A 395 -0.14 1.89 -28.48
CA LYS A 395 -1.32 2.76 -28.61
C LYS A 395 -1.07 4.14 -28.00
N MET A 396 -0.40 4.25 -26.85
CA MET A 396 -0.08 5.53 -26.26
C MET A 396 0.91 6.36 -27.09
N ILE A 397 1.87 5.70 -27.74
CA ILE A 397 2.78 6.36 -28.71
C ILE A 397 1.99 6.94 -29.89
N GLU A 398 1.06 6.18 -30.47
CA GLU A 398 0.18 6.65 -31.54
C GLU A 398 -0.64 7.86 -31.10
N MET A 399 -1.29 7.76 -29.92
CA MET A 399 -2.07 8.86 -29.35
C MET A 399 -1.20 10.11 -29.10
N ALA A 400 0.04 9.96 -28.61
CA ALA A 400 0.96 11.08 -28.44
C ALA A 400 1.32 11.77 -29.76
N GLN A 401 1.56 10.99 -30.81
CA GLN A 401 1.88 11.51 -32.16
C GLN A 401 0.69 12.23 -32.79
N GLU A 402 -0.52 11.74 -32.58
CA GLU A 402 -1.76 12.30 -33.13
C GLU A 402 -2.31 13.47 -32.31
N SER A 403 -1.78 13.73 -31.11
CA SER A 403 -2.25 14.78 -30.23
C SER A 403 -2.30 16.15 -30.92
N LYS A 404 -3.43 16.85 -30.76
CA LYS A 404 -3.63 18.24 -31.23
C LYS A 404 -3.24 19.28 -30.17
N VAL A 405 -2.94 18.83 -28.96
CA VAL A 405 -2.62 19.68 -27.80
C VAL A 405 -1.11 19.81 -27.60
N LEU A 406 -0.36 18.74 -27.90
CA LEU A 406 1.09 18.73 -27.79
C LEU A 406 1.75 19.43 -28.97
N THR A 407 2.77 20.25 -28.69
CA THR A 407 3.69 20.76 -29.74
C THR A 407 4.52 19.61 -30.31
N ASP A 408 5.15 19.82 -31.45
CA ASP A 408 5.99 18.78 -32.08
C ASP A 408 7.15 18.34 -31.21
N ASP A 409 7.75 19.28 -30.43
CA ASP A 409 8.80 18.96 -29.45
C ASP A 409 8.27 18.12 -28.26
N GLU A 410 7.08 18.46 -27.75
CA GLU A 410 6.43 17.71 -26.69
C GLU A 410 6.04 16.31 -27.16
N LYS A 411 5.50 16.16 -28.38
CA LYS A 411 5.21 14.86 -28.99
C LYS A 411 6.47 13.99 -29.07
N LYS A 412 7.57 14.57 -29.54
CA LYS A 412 8.83 13.84 -29.63
C LYS A 412 9.31 13.39 -28.25
N LYS A 413 9.28 14.27 -27.25
CA LYS A 413 9.68 13.92 -25.89
C LYS A 413 8.77 12.85 -25.28
N ALA A 414 7.45 12.95 -25.47
CA ALA A 414 6.50 11.93 -25.02
C ALA A 414 6.79 10.56 -25.64
N VAL A 415 7.05 10.52 -26.93
CA VAL A 415 7.43 9.30 -27.66
C VAL A 415 8.75 8.73 -27.14
N ASP A 416 9.75 9.58 -26.88
CA ASP A 416 11.06 9.17 -26.36
C ASP A 416 10.91 8.56 -24.94
N ILE A 417 10.11 9.17 -24.05
CA ILE A 417 9.81 8.67 -22.72
C ILE A 417 9.08 7.32 -22.80
N LEU A 418 8.01 7.24 -23.57
CA LEU A 418 7.26 5.99 -23.73
C LEU A 418 8.12 4.87 -24.35
N ASN A 419 9.01 5.17 -25.29
CA ASN A 419 9.95 4.20 -25.84
C ASN A 419 10.96 3.70 -24.79
N ALA A 420 11.43 4.58 -23.92
CA ALA A 420 12.36 4.26 -22.84
C ALA A 420 11.68 3.55 -21.67
N LEU A 421 10.33 3.59 -21.58
CA LEU A 421 9.57 2.98 -20.50
C LEU A 421 9.79 1.48 -20.46
N ASN A 422 10.32 1.01 -19.33
CA ASN A 422 10.47 -0.41 -18.98
C ASN A 422 9.42 -0.80 -17.94
N TYR A 423 9.39 -2.08 -17.59
CA TYR A 423 8.46 -2.59 -16.56
C TYR A 423 9.08 -3.75 -15.78
N THR A 424 8.56 -3.95 -14.58
CA THR A 424 8.75 -5.16 -13.77
C THR A 424 7.36 -5.64 -13.33
N ILE A 425 7.10 -6.94 -13.45
CA ILE A 425 5.89 -7.58 -12.94
C ILE A 425 6.26 -8.32 -11.66
N GLY A 426 5.74 -7.82 -10.52
CA GLY A 426 6.06 -8.37 -9.22
C GLY A 426 7.58 -8.36 -8.96
N ASN A 427 8.16 -9.51 -8.68
CA ASN A 427 9.56 -9.66 -8.30
C ASN A 427 10.55 -9.20 -9.36
N SER A 428 11.67 -8.66 -8.88
CA SER A 428 12.84 -8.43 -9.72
C SER A 428 13.42 -9.72 -10.27
N LYS A 429 14.26 -9.58 -11.29
CA LYS A 429 15.05 -10.70 -11.81
C LYS A 429 15.91 -11.37 -10.73
N LYS A 430 16.39 -10.61 -9.73
CA LYS A 430 17.17 -11.11 -8.61
C LYS A 430 16.36 -12.08 -7.76
N PHE A 431 15.17 -11.71 -7.32
CA PHE A 431 14.33 -12.56 -6.46
C PHE A 431 13.52 -13.61 -7.23
N SER A 432 13.56 -13.60 -8.57
CA SER A 432 13.15 -14.74 -9.37
C SER A 432 14.13 -15.93 -9.27
N ASP A 433 15.37 -15.69 -8.84
CA ASP A 433 16.32 -16.75 -8.49
C ASP A 433 16.11 -17.16 -7.02
N LYS A 434 15.73 -18.44 -6.81
CA LYS A 434 15.50 -19.00 -5.47
C LYS A 434 16.71 -18.90 -4.55
N ASN A 435 17.94 -19.00 -5.10
CA ASN A 435 19.16 -18.90 -4.29
C ASN A 435 19.37 -17.46 -3.78
N GLU A 436 19.09 -16.47 -4.60
CA GLU A 436 19.15 -15.04 -4.20
C GLU A 436 18.07 -14.72 -3.16
N LEU A 437 16.86 -15.23 -3.37
CA LEU A 437 15.76 -15.09 -2.41
C LEU A 437 16.10 -15.75 -1.06
N ASP A 438 16.63 -16.98 -1.10
CA ASP A 438 17.05 -17.72 0.10
C ASP A 438 18.23 -17.04 0.81
N ALA A 439 19.14 -16.43 0.06
CA ALA A 439 20.24 -15.64 0.62
C ALA A 439 19.74 -14.35 1.27
N PHE A 440 18.74 -13.71 0.68
CA PHE A 440 18.13 -12.49 1.26
C PHE A 440 17.52 -12.75 2.63
N TYR A 441 16.76 -13.85 2.79
CA TYR A 441 16.15 -14.26 4.07
C TYR A 441 17.05 -15.16 4.92
N GLY A 442 18.30 -15.33 4.54
CA GLY A 442 19.22 -16.34 5.13
C GLY A 442 19.42 -16.27 6.63
N ASP A 443 19.38 -15.05 7.19
CA ASP A 443 19.59 -14.78 8.61
C ASP A 443 18.31 -14.92 9.46
N VAL A 444 17.14 -15.09 8.83
CA VAL A 444 15.85 -15.15 9.52
C VAL A 444 15.59 -16.55 10.08
N THR A 445 15.10 -16.59 11.31
CA THR A 445 14.67 -17.84 11.96
C THR A 445 13.28 -17.68 12.56
N VAL A 446 12.47 -18.74 12.46
CA VAL A 446 11.17 -18.85 13.10
C VAL A 446 11.27 -19.80 14.28
N ASP A 447 10.90 -19.34 15.47
CA ASP A 447 10.73 -20.15 16.66
C ASP A 447 9.29 -20.64 16.72
N LYS A 448 9.08 -21.90 16.31
CA LYS A 448 7.73 -22.49 16.20
C LYS A 448 6.99 -22.62 17.53
N GLU A 449 7.72 -22.56 18.65
CA GLU A 449 7.14 -22.64 19.99
C GLU A 449 6.92 -21.27 20.65
N ASN A 450 7.40 -20.18 19.99
CA ASN A 450 7.33 -18.84 20.53
C ASN A 450 7.11 -17.78 19.43
N PHE A 451 5.85 -17.40 19.22
CA PHE A 451 5.50 -16.44 18.19
C PHE A 451 6.09 -15.05 18.44
N LEU A 452 6.13 -14.57 19.69
CA LEU A 452 6.73 -13.26 20.00
C LEU A 452 8.22 -13.23 19.61
N HIS A 453 8.96 -14.31 19.87
CA HIS A 453 10.36 -14.41 19.47
C HIS A 453 10.51 -14.41 17.94
N SER A 454 9.64 -15.13 17.23
CA SER A 454 9.60 -15.13 15.76
C SER A 454 9.31 -13.73 15.20
N LEU A 455 8.36 -13.02 15.79
CA LEU A 455 8.03 -11.64 15.43
C LEU A 455 9.21 -10.68 15.67
N MET A 456 9.90 -10.83 16.79
CA MET A 456 11.11 -10.05 17.09
C MET A 456 12.22 -10.31 16.07
N ASN A 457 12.47 -11.56 15.69
CA ASN A 457 13.46 -11.92 14.68
C ASN A 457 13.14 -11.29 13.31
N MET A 458 11.87 -11.31 12.91
CA MET A 458 11.41 -10.67 11.67
C MET A 458 11.58 -9.14 11.72
N ASN A 459 11.18 -8.52 12.81
CA ASN A 459 11.35 -7.08 13.00
C ASN A 459 12.83 -6.66 12.95
N ALA A 460 13.71 -7.39 13.65
CA ALA A 460 15.15 -7.11 13.66
C ALA A 460 15.76 -7.23 12.24
N PHE A 461 15.34 -8.25 11.49
CA PHE A 461 15.72 -8.43 10.10
C PHE A 461 15.25 -7.24 9.24
N THR A 462 13.98 -6.86 9.32
CA THR A 462 13.40 -5.75 8.55
C THR A 462 14.11 -4.44 8.85
N ILE A 463 14.28 -4.10 10.13
CA ILE A 463 14.99 -2.88 10.55
C ILE A 463 16.40 -2.83 9.95
N LYS A 464 17.13 -3.95 9.98
CA LYS A 464 18.48 -4.02 9.41
C LYS A 464 18.48 -3.83 7.88
N LYS A 465 17.51 -4.42 7.17
CA LYS A 465 17.42 -4.31 5.71
C LYS A 465 16.98 -2.93 5.25
N GLU A 466 15.98 -2.34 5.89
CA GLU A 466 15.46 -1.02 5.56
C GLU A 466 16.47 0.11 5.82
N ASN A 467 17.38 -0.04 6.75
CA ASN A 467 18.40 0.96 7.08
C ASN A 467 19.77 0.70 6.37
N SER A 468 19.89 -0.33 5.55
CA SER A 468 21.10 -0.59 4.77
C SER A 468 21.03 0.14 3.43
N GLN A 469 21.88 1.16 3.23
CA GLN A 469 22.03 1.88 1.97
C GLN A 469 22.27 0.92 0.80
N LYS A 470 23.13 -0.06 1.00
CA LYS A 470 23.44 -1.08 -0.01
C LYS A 470 22.20 -1.88 -0.42
N VAL A 471 21.38 -2.31 0.54
CA VAL A 471 20.16 -3.07 0.26
C VAL A 471 19.14 -2.18 -0.45
N VAL A 472 18.95 -0.95 0.02
CA VAL A 472 18.04 0.01 -0.61
C VAL A 472 18.45 0.33 -2.04
N GLU A 473 19.74 0.58 -2.31
CA GLU A 473 20.26 0.77 -3.66
C GLU A 473 20.00 -0.44 -4.57
N GLU A 474 20.24 -1.66 -4.07
CA GLU A 474 19.96 -2.89 -4.81
C GLU A 474 18.46 -3.02 -5.12
N LEU A 475 17.61 -2.80 -4.13
CA LEU A 475 16.16 -2.89 -4.27
C LEU A 475 15.61 -1.79 -5.20
N THR A 476 16.13 -0.57 -5.10
CA THR A 476 15.70 0.57 -5.92
C THR A 476 16.15 0.44 -7.37
N LYS A 477 17.37 -0.05 -7.63
CA LYS A 477 17.88 -0.30 -9.00
C LYS A 477 16.99 -1.28 -9.77
N ASP A 478 16.45 -2.25 -9.09
CA ASP A 478 15.55 -3.25 -9.65
C ASP A 478 14.05 -2.84 -9.52
N SER A 479 13.76 -1.63 -9.06
CA SER A 479 12.39 -1.13 -8.79
C SER A 479 11.61 -1.98 -7.78
N LEU A 480 12.29 -2.44 -6.74
CA LEU A 480 11.82 -3.48 -5.81
C LEU A 480 11.20 -2.96 -4.50
N ALA A 481 10.76 -1.73 -4.41
CA ALA A 481 9.93 -1.35 -3.28
C ALA A 481 8.66 -2.21 -3.30
N PRO A 482 8.24 -2.82 -2.18
CA PRO A 482 6.96 -3.50 -2.11
C PRO A 482 5.87 -2.51 -2.48
N ALA A 483 5.40 -2.54 -3.72
CA ALA A 483 4.31 -1.69 -4.15
C ALA A 483 3.04 -2.52 -4.07
N TYR A 484 2.21 -2.17 -3.13
CA TYR A 484 0.87 -2.74 -2.96
C TYR A 484 -0.11 -2.19 -4.00
N ASP A 485 0.22 -1.06 -4.62
CA ASP A 485 -0.58 -0.39 -5.62
C ASP A 485 0.10 -0.38 -6.98
N PHE A 486 -0.72 -0.16 -8.03
CA PHE A 486 -0.20 0.08 -9.38
C PHE A 486 0.88 1.16 -9.36
N GLY A 487 1.97 0.76 -9.91
CA GLY A 487 3.18 1.42 -10.20
C GLY A 487 3.30 2.91 -9.99
N MET A 488 3.86 3.28 -8.89
CA MET A 488 4.59 4.54 -8.87
C MET A 488 5.77 4.41 -9.85
N PRO A 489 5.82 5.16 -10.95
CA PRO A 489 7.05 5.26 -11.70
C PRO A 489 8.13 5.70 -10.71
N ASN A 490 9.31 5.08 -10.78
CA ASN A 490 10.45 5.64 -10.05
C ASN A 490 10.57 7.12 -10.40
N ASN A 491 11.23 7.92 -9.59
CA ASN A 491 11.33 9.37 -9.81
C ASN A 491 11.96 9.74 -11.17
N GLU A 492 12.56 8.79 -11.88
CA GLU A 492 13.06 8.94 -13.24
C GLU A 492 11.97 8.75 -14.31
N GLY A 493 10.78 8.24 -13.94
CA GLY A 493 9.60 8.12 -14.80
C GLY A 493 9.74 7.17 -15.99
N ASN A 494 10.76 6.31 -16.01
CA ASN A 494 11.04 5.41 -17.11
C ASN A 494 10.87 3.93 -16.79
N HIS A 495 10.35 3.61 -15.61
CA HIS A 495 10.11 2.24 -15.16
C HIS A 495 8.76 2.09 -14.47
N LEU A 496 7.90 1.22 -15.00
CA LEU A 496 6.59 0.89 -14.44
C LEU A 496 6.70 -0.39 -13.61
N TYR A 497 6.28 -0.32 -12.37
CA TYR A 497 6.08 -1.49 -11.54
C TYR A 497 4.62 -1.97 -11.67
N ILE A 498 4.43 -3.21 -12.04
CA ILE A 498 3.14 -3.87 -12.15
C ILE A 498 3.02 -4.84 -10.96
N PRO A 499 2.21 -4.53 -9.96
CA PRO A 499 2.16 -5.33 -8.73
C PRO A 499 1.58 -6.72 -8.99
N ILE A 500 2.14 -7.71 -8.35
CA ILE A 500 1.66 -9.08 -8.45
C ILE A 500 0.24 -9.25 -7.89
N THR A 501 -0.18 -8.32 -7.03
CA THR A 501 -1.54 -8.23 -6.52
C THR A 501 -2.60 -8.09 -7.61
N MET A 502 -2.18 -7.68 -8.80
CA MET A 502 -3.04 -7.61 -9.97
C MET A 502 -3.42 -9.00 -10.51
N ILE A 503 -2.56 -9.98 -10.33
CA ILE A 503 -2.78 -11.39 -10.65
C ILE A 503 -3.23 -12.05 -9.35
N PRO A 504 -4.23 -12.56 -9.10
CA PRO A 504 -5.40 -13.12 -9.74
C PRO A 504 -6.64 -12.22 -9.76
N SER A 505 -7.77 -12.76 -10.22
CA SER A 505 -9.08 -12.11 -10.12
C SER A 505 -9.29 -11.34 -8.78
N PRO A 506 -9.94 -10.13 -8.75
CA PRO A 506 -10.88 -9.67 -9.78
C PRO A 506 -10.32 -8.72 -10.84
N ILE A 507 -9.06 -8.25 -10.73
CA ILE A 507 -8.52 -7.24 -11.64
C ILE A 507 -8.00 -7.88 -12.93
N PHE A 508 -7.28 -9.00 -12.78
CA PHE A 508 -6.72 -9.74 -13.90
C PHE A 508 -6.88 -11.25 -13.69
N ASP A 509 -7.22 -11.97 -14.73
CA ASP A 509 -7.20 -13.44 -14.78
C ASP A 509 -6.99 -13.87 -16.24
N GLU A 510 -6.07 -14.80 -16.49
CA GLU A 510 -5.83 -15.32 -17.84
C GLU A 510 -7.06 -15.97 -18.47
N ASN A 511 -8.00 -16.42 -17.65
CA ASN A 511 -9.26 -17.02 -18.06
C ASN A 511 -10.38 -15.99 -18.28
N HIS A 512 -10.16 -14.73 -17.96
CA HIS A 512 -11.12 -13.67 -18.24
C HIS A 512 -11.08 -13.29 -19.74
N PRO A 513 -12.21 -12.83 -20.31
CA PRO A 513 -12.21 -12.21 -21.63
C PRO A 513 -11.29 -10.99 -21.68
N LEU A 514 -10.74 -10.69 -22.85
CA LEU A 514 -9.83 -9.55 -23.04
C LEU A 514 -10.48 -8.22 -22.67
N TYR A 515 -11.79 -8.02 -22.93
CA TYR A 515 -12.48 -6.79 -22.51
C TYR A 515 -12.50 -6.61 -21.00
N VAL A 516 -12.49 -7.70 -20.22
CA VAL A 516 -12.38 -7.62 -18.75
C VAL A 516 -10.97 -7.21 -18.36
N ASN A 517 -9.95 -7.91 -18.87
CA ASN A 517 -8.55 -7.66 -18.53
C ASN A 517 -8.08 -6.27 -18.98
N PHE A 518 -8.42 -5.86 -20.22
CA PHE A 518 -8.07 -4.50 -20.69
C PHE A 518 -8.90 -3.42 -19.97
N GLY A 519 -10.18 -3.69 -19.68
CA GLY A 519 -11.03 -2.76 -18.93
C GLY A 519 -10.51 -2.48 -17.53
N ALA A 520 -10.15 -3.51 -16.77
CA ALA A 520 -9.62 -3.38 -15.43
C ALA A 520 -8.10 -3.14 -15.44
N ALA A 521 -7.29 -4.20 -15.55
CA ALA A 521 -5.83 -4.14 -15.44
C ALA A 521 -5.19 -3.22 -16.50
N GLY A 522 -5.66 -3.31 -17.76
CA GLY A 522 -5.15 -2.49 -18.85
C GLY A 522 -5.33 -1.00 -18.63
N SER A 523 -6.48 -0.59 -18.11
CA SER A 523 -6.78 0.81 -17.80
C SER A 523 -5.87 1.35 -16.69
N HIS A 524 -5.63 0.58 -15.63
CA HIS A 524 -4.71 0.96 -14.57
C HIS A 524 -3.25 1.04 -15.06
N MET A 525 -2.80 0.06 -15.83
CA MET A 525 -1.45 0.11 -16.41
C MET A 525 -1.28 1.33 -17.31
N ALA A 526 -2.23 1.62 -18.18
CA ALA A 526 -2.16 2.75 -19.09
C ALA A 526 -2.21 4.10 -18.36
N ARG A 527 -2.97 4.22 -17.26
CA ARG A 527 -2.97 5.38 -16.37
C ARG A 527 -1.56 5.64 -15.82
N GLU A 528 -0.89 4.61 -15.31
CA GLU A 528 0.47 4.76 -14.76
C GLU A 528 1.50 5.00 -15.85
N MET A 529 1.35 4.41 -17.04
CA MET A 529 2.18 4.75 -18.19
C MET A 529 2.02 6.23 -18.58
N PHE A 530 0.83 6.80 -18.49
CA PHE A 530 0.60 8.22 -18.71
C PHE A 530 1.23 9.08 -17.60
N ASN A 531 1.23 8.61 -16.35
CA ASN A 531 1.90 9.28 -15.25
C ASN A 531 3.41 9.45 -15.47
N SER A 532 4.07 8.55 -16.23
CA SER A 532 5.48 8.73 -16.60
C SER A 532 5.72 9.99 -17.46
N LEU A 533 4.70 10.47 -18.16
CA LEU A 533 4.78 11.67 -18.97
C LEU A 533 4.74 12.98 -18.13
N LYS A 534 4.40 12.92 -16.83
CA LYS A 534 4.49 14.08 -15.91
C LYS A 534 5.91 14.65 -15.84
N ASN A 535 6.92 13.83 -16.15
CA ASN A 535 8.33 14.22 -16.21
C ASN A 535 8.73 15.03 -17.46
N LEU A 536 7.76 15.39 -18.32
CA LEU A 536 8.00 16.37 -19.41
C LEU A 536 8.33 17.80 -18.91
N GLY A 537 8.46 18.00 -17.57
CA GLY A 537 9.11 19.14 -16.96
C GLY A 537 8.24 20.09 -16.14
N LYS A 538 6.90 19.93 -16.12
CA LYS A 538 5.97 20.64 -15.23
C LYS A 538 4.67 19.84 -15.12
N PRO A 539 3.89 19.96 -14.02
CA PRO A 539 2.54 19.40 -13.93
C PRO A 539 1.71 19.85 -15.14
N TRP A 540 0.89 18.95 -15.68
CA TRP A 540 0.03 19.24 -16.83
C TRP A 540 -0.88 20.46 -16.60
N THR A 541 -1.22 20.71 -15.33
CA THR A 541 -2.05 21.84 -14.89
C THR A 541 -1.31 23.17 -14.82
N GLU A 542 0.05 23.17 -14.75
CA GLU A 542 0.87 24.36 -14.58
C GLU A 542 1.64 24.79 -15.85
N GLN A 543 1.57 23.99 -16.92
CA GLN A 543 2.52 24.08 -18.03
C GLN A 543 2.35 25.26 -18.99
N LYS A 544 1.26 26.03 -18.92
CA LYS A 544 1.07 27.10 -19.91
C LYS A 544 0.60 28.41 -19.28
N GLU A 545 1.33 29.48 -19.51
CA GLU A 545 0.89 30.88 -19.27
C GLU A 545 -0.45 31.19 -20.02
N ASN A 546 -0.77 30.41 -21.08
CA ASN A 546 -2.05 30.40 -21.79
C ASN A 546 -2.48 28.96 -22.08
N PRO A 547 -3.16 28.29 -21.13
CA PRO A 547 -3.74 26.98 -21.39
C PRO A 547 -4.78 27.07 -22.53
N ASN A 548 -4.78 26.10 -23.44
CA ASN A 548 -5.83 26.03 -24.46
C ASN A 548 -7.21 25.74 -23.79
N ASP A 549 -8.28 25.92 -24.54
CA ASP A 549 -9.64 25.79 -24.00
C ASP A 549 -9.93 24.38 -23.42
N GLN A 550 -9.27 23.35 -23.94
CA GLN A 550 -9.39 21.98 -23.44
C GLN A 550 -8.77 21.80 -22.05
N MET A 551 -7.60 22.37 -21.84
CA MET A 551 -6.94 22.38 -20.53
C MET A 551 -7.77 23.13 -19.47
N LYS A 552 -8.34 24.28 -19.86
CA LYS A 552 -9.29 25.02 -19.03
C LYS A 552 -10.53 24.18 -18.69
N CYS A 553 -11.01 23.37 -19.63
CA CYS A 553 -12.12 22.48 -19.40
C CYS A 553 -11.84 21.51 -18.26
N PHE A 554 -10.69 20.82 -18.28
CA PHE A 554 -10.29 19.91 -17.20
C PHE A 554 -10.04 20.65 -15.88
N GLN A 555 -9.38 21.81 -15.92
CA GLN A 555 -9.20 22.67 -14.73
C GLN A 555 -10.51 23.13 -14.10
N ASN A 556 -11.55 23.24 -14.90
CA ASN A 556 -12.88 23.69 -14.45
C ASN A 556 -13.80 22.52 -14.00
N LEU A 557 -13.35 21.26 -14.06
CA LEU A 557 -14.16 20.13 -13.58
C LEU A 557 -14.53 20.25 -12.09
N ASN A 558 -13.69 20.94 -11.30
CA ASN A 558 -13.97 21.22 -9.88
C ASN A 558 -15.03 22.31 -9.65
N GLN A 559 -15.42 23.09 -10.68
CA GLN A 559 -16.41 24.17 -10.52
C GLN A 559 -17.82 23.65 -10.19
N GLY A 560 -18.10 22.39 -10.50
CA GLY A 560 -19.35 21.72 -10.12
C GLY A 560 -19.42 21.30 -8.66
N ILE A 561 -18.32 21.41 -7.91
CA ILE A 561 -18.27 21.06 -6.49
C ILE A 561 -18.86 22.22 -5.68
N THR A 562 -19.99 21.96 -5.04
CA THR A 562 -20.69 22.96 -4.20
C THR A 562 -20.19 22.98 -2.76
N GLU A 563 -19.61 21.86 -2.29
CA GLU A 563 -19.07 21.72 -0.94
C GLU A 563 -17.66 22.36 -0.83
N PRO A 564 -17.47 23.38 0.06
CA PRO A 564 -16.20 24.10 0.19
C PRO A 564 -15.04 23.18 0.55
N MET A 565 -15.22 22.23 1.47
CA MET A 565 -14.18 21.28 1.89
C MET A 565 -13.71 20.38 0.75
N LEU A 566 -14.63 19.89 -0.08
CA LEU A 566 -14.28 19.11 -1.27
C LEU A 566 -13.55 19.96 -2.30
N LYS A 567 -13.95 21.21 -2.46
CA LYS A 567 -13.31 22.13 -3.40
C LYS A 567 -11.88 22.46 -2.99
N ASP A 568 -11.64 22.65 -1.70
CA ASP A 568 -10.30 22.90 -1.14
C ASP A 568 -9.43 21.64 -1.18
N ALA A 569 -10.03 20.45 -1.04
CA ALA A 569 -9.32 19.17 -1.19
C ALA A 569 -8.95 18.84 -2.65
N PHE A 570 -9.58 19.51 -3.63
CA PHE A 570 -9.32 19.30 -5.06
C PHE A 570 -8.00 19.96 -5.48
N THR A 571 -6.90 19.26 -5.19
CA THR A 571 -5.54 19.74 -5.46
C THR A 571 -5.12 19.54 -6.91
N ALA A 572 -4.00 20.17 -7.31
CA ALA A 572 -3.39 19.94 -8.62
C ALA A 572 -3.05 18.46 -8.86
N GLY A 573 -2.67 17.71 -7.81
CA GLY A 573 -2.37 16.28 -7.89
C GLY A 573 -3.59 15.44 -8.28
N ILE A 574 -4.77 15.75 -7.73
CA ILE A 574 -6.03 15.07 -8.11
C ILE A 574 -6.36 15.36 -9.59
N MET A 575 -6.17 16.59 -10.03
CA MET A 575 -6.42 16.97 -11.43
C MET A 575 -5.50 16.22 -12.39
N ASP A 576 -4.20 16.14 -12.06
CA ASP A 576 -3.23 15.38 -12.86
C ASP A 576 -3.59 13.88 -12.91
N ASP A 577 -4.10 13.35 -11.82
CA ASP A 577 -4.57 11.97 -11.76
C ASP A 577 -5.81 11.75 -12.62
N MET A 578 -6.79 12.66 -12.59
CA MET A 578 -7.97 12.61 -13.46
C MET A 578 -7.60 12.64 -14.94
N ILE A 579 -6.61 13.46 -15.32
CA ILE A 579 -6.10 13.51 -16.69
C ILE A 579 -5.46 12.15 -17.04
N ALA A 580 -4.64 11.60 -16.15
CA ALA A 580 -4.02 10.29 -16.36
C ALA A 580 -5.06 9.16 -16.49
N GLN A 581 -6.12 9.21 -15.69
CA GLN A 581 -7.25 8.29 -15.80
C GLN A 581 -7.95 8.41 -17.16
N TYR A 582 -8.28 9.63 -17.60
CA TYR A 582 -8.92 9.88 -18.89
C TYR A 582 -8.15 9.27 -20.05
N PHE A 583 -6.83 9.46 -20.07
CA PHE A 583 -5.98 8.87 -21.11
C PHE A 583 -5.80 7.38 -20.94
N GLY A 584 -5.60 6.91 -19.72
CA GLY A 584 -5.32 5.53 -19.43
C GLY A 584 -6.41 4.59 -19.96
N PHE A 585 -7.64 4.82 -19.57
CA PHE A 585 -8.71 3.91 -20.00
C PHE A 585 -9.12 4.08 -21.48
N ARG A 586 -8.95 5.26 -22.08
CA ARG A 586 -9.13 5.39 -23.54
C ARG A 586 -8.03 4.65 -24.31
N ALA A 587 -6.77 4.76 -23.85
CA ALA A 587 -5.68 4.00 -24.45
C ALA A 587 -5.92 2.48 -24.35
N ALA A 588 -6.38 2.01 -23.19
CA ALA A 588 -6.73 0.61 -22.98
C ALA A 588 -7.89 0.17 -23.87
N TYR A 589 -8.94 0.99 -23.99
CA TYR A 589 -10.08 0.69 -24.88
C TYR A 589 -9.64 0.58 -26.33
N TYR A 590 -8.86 1.53 -26.83
CA TYR A 590 -8.41 1.49 -28.21
C TYR A 590 -7.38 0.38 -28.48
N ALA A 591 -6.52 0.04 -27.51
CA ALA A 591 -5.64 -1.11 -27.61
C ALA A 591 -6.45 -2.43 -27.69
N TYR A 592 -7.49 -2.57 -26.86
CA TYR A 592 -8.42 -3.68 -26.93
C TYR A 592 -9.12 -3.76 -28.30
N LYS A 593 -9.69 -2.64 -28.78
CA LYS A 593 -10.36 -2.59 -30.11
C LYS A 593 -9.40 -2.94 -31.24
N GLN A 594 -8.15 -2.53 -31.16
CA GLN A 594 -7.13 -2.89 -32.17
C GLN A 594 -6.86 -4.39 -32.12
N LEU A 595 -6.76 -5.01 -30.96
CA LEU A 595 -6.57 -6.45 -30.81
C LEU A 595 -7.73 -7.25 -31.43
N LEU A 596 -8.97 -6.77 -31.29
CA LEU A 596 -10.13 -7.42 -31.86
C LEU A 596 -10.11 -7.49 -33.42
N ILE A 597 -9.36 -6.61 -34.08
CA ILE A 597 -9.17 -6.67 -35.53
C ILE A 597 -8.41 -7.96 -35.90
N ASP A 598 -7.47 -8.37 -35.04
CA ASP A 598 -6.59 -9.51 -35.29
C ASP A 598 -7.19 -10.83 -34.78
N VAL A 599 -7.82 -10.81 -33.59
CA VAL A 599 -8.34 -12.04 -32.96
C VAL A 599 -9.83 -12.28 -33.18
N GLY A 600 -10.55 -11.28 -33.68
CA GLY A 600 -12.00 -11.33 -33.88
C GLY A 600 -12.80 -10.96 -32.62
N PRO A 601 -14.15 -10.88 -32.75
CA PRO A 601 -15.02 -10.48 -31.65
C PRO A 601 -15.11 -11.54 -30.56
N GLU A 602 -15.14 -11.11 -29.30
CA GLU A 602 -15.34 -11.98 -28.14
C GLU A 602 -16.83 -12.16 -27.79
N LEU A 603 -17.15 -13.30 -27.19
CA LEU A 603 -18.47 -13.54 -26.60
C LEU A 603 -18.66 -12.72 -25.33
N GLY A 604 -19.90 -12.25 -25.09
CA GLY A 604 -20.30 -11.63 -23.82
C GLY A 604 -20.18 -12.58 -22.63
N LEU A 605 -20.30 -12.07 -21.41
CA LEU A 605 -20.35 -12.89 -20.19
C LEU A 605 -21.68 -13.66 -20.13
N PRO A 606 -21.68 -14.87 -19.53
CA PRO A 606 -22.90 -15.68 -19.40
C PRO A 606 -24.00 -14.90 -18.65
N ASP A 607 -25.24 -15.06 -19.13
CA ASP A 607 -26.45 -14.51 -18.50
C ASP A 607 -26.46 -12.97 -18.26
N LEU A 608 -25.52 -12.25 -18.90
CA LEU A 608 -25.50 -10.79 -18.88
C LEU A 608 -25.90 -10.22 -20.26
N PRO A 609 -26.85 -9.26 -20.31
CA PRO A 609 -27.31 -8.67 -21.56
C PRO A 609 -26.41 -7.56 -22.09
N TYR A 610 -25.11 -7.58 -21.75
CA TYR A 610 -24.17 -6.53 -22.12
C TYR A 610 -23.34 -6.89 -23.34
N THR A 611 -23.05 -5.87 -24.16
CA THR A 611 -22.04 -5.97 -25.21
C THR A 611 -20.62 -6.02 -24.61
N ALA A 612 -19.65 -6.45 -25.39
CA ALA A 612 -18.24 -6.45 -24.96
C ALA A 612 -17.74 -5.04 -24.60
N ASP A 613 -18.20 -4.01 -25.29
CA ASP A 613 -17.85 -2.62 -24.98
C ASP A 613 -18.46 -2.18 -23.63
N GLN A 614 -19.72 -2.52 -23.36
CA GLN A 614 -20.33 -2.26 -22.06
C GLN A 614 -19.62 -3.00 -20.93
N LEU A 615 -19.24 -4.26 -21.17
CA LEU A 615 -18.50 -5.07 -20.19
C LEU A 615 -17.07 -4.54 -19.93
N PHE A 616 -16.42 -3.96 -20.96
CA PHE A 616 -15.15 -3.26 -20.78
C PHE A 616 -15.28 -2.13 -19.74
N TRP A 617 -16.26 -1.24 -19.92
CA TRP A 617 -16.48 -0.10 -19.02
C TRP A 617 -16.97 -0.51 -17.63
N LEU A 618 -17.81 -1.55 -17.56
CA LEU A 618 -18.22 -2.12 -16.26
C LEU A 618 -17.03 -2.74 -15.52
N SER A 619 -16.13 -3.43 -16.23
CA SER A 619 -14.95 -4.01 -15.62
C SER A 619 -14.00 -2.95 -15.08
N TYR A 620 -13.82 -1.84 -15.79
CA TYR A 620 -13.09 -0.69 -15.28
C TYR A 620 -13.74 -0.11 -14.01
N ALA A 621 -15.01 0.22 -14.05
CA ALA A 621 -15.71 0.77 -12.88
C ALA A 621 -15.67 -0.20 -11.69
N ASN A 622 -15.88 -1.50 -11.92
CA ASN A 622 -15.81 -2.52 -10.87
C ASN A 622 -14.42 -2.64 -10.23
N SER A 623 -13.35 -2.40 -11.01
CA SER A 623 -11.98 -2.38 -10.46
C SER A 623 -11.76 -1.24 -9.47
N LEU A 624 -12.54 -0.16 -9.58
CA LEU A 624 -12.49 1.01 -8.72
C LEU A 624 -13.40 0.89 -7.47
N CYS A 625 -14.39 -0.01 -7.45
CA CYS A 625 -15.26 -0.23 -6.27
C CYS A 625 -14.45 -0.62 -5.02
N HIS A 626 -13.19 -1.00 -5.17
CA HIS A 626 -12.31 -1.50 -4.12
C HIS A 626 -11.36 -0.45 -3.54
N PHE A 627 -11.34 0.77 -4.08
CA PHE A 627 -10.39 1.83 -3.71
C PHE A 627 -10.90 2.78 -2.61
N ARG A 628 -11.98 2.44 -1.92
CA ARG A 628 -12.45 3.24 -0.78
C ARG A 628 -11.63 2.90 0.45
N SER A 629 -10.68 3.74 0.84
CA SER A 629 -9.99 3.59 2.11
C SER A 629 -10.84 4.14 3.26
N GLU A 630 -10.72 3.55 4.46
CA GLU A 630 -11.33 4.12 5.68
C GLU A 630 -10.87 5.56 5.93
N MET A 631 -9.64 5.88 5.52
CA MET A 631 -9.09 7.23 5.61
C MET A 631 -9.86 8.20 4.71
N ASP A 632 -10.26 7.77 3.52
CA ASP A 632 -11.06 8.60 2.60
C ASP A 632 -12.45 8.86 3.15
N MET A 633 -13.06 7.90 3.85
CA MET A 633 -14.37 8.08 4.52
C MET A 633 -14.28 8.96 5.78
N LEU A 634 -13.15 8.90 6.51
CA LEU A 634 -12.92 9.73 7.69
C LEU A 634 -12.58 11.19 7.35
N LEU A 635 -11.88 11.41 6.22
CA LEU A 635 -11.47 12.74 5.78
C LEU A 635 -12.56 13.48 5.00
N THR A 636 -13.57 12.79 4.52
CA THR A 636 -14.68 13.41 3.76
C THR A 636 -16.04 13.01 4.30
N PRO A 637 -16.50 13.59 5.41
CA PRO A 637 -17.84 13.36 5.92
C PRO A 637 -18.89 14.12 5.07
N VAL A 638 -18.96 13.86 3.78
CA VAL A 638 -19.97 14.41 2.88
C VAL A 638 -21.10 13.41 2.76
N LYS A 639 -22.31 13.85 3.01
CA LYS A 639 -23.49 12.99 3.16
C LYS A 639 -23.83 12.15 1.93
N ASP A 640 -23.41 12.54 0.72
CA ASP A 640 -23.91 11.93 -0.52
C ASP A 640 -22.87 11.67 -1.62
N GLU A 641 -21.66 12.28 -1.60
CA GLU A 641 -20.61 12.03 -2.61
C GLU A 641 -19.19 12.14 -1.99
N ASN A 642 -18.40 11.12 -2.23
CA ASN A 642 -16.97 11.10 -1.90
C ASN A 642 -16.20 11.83 -3.01
N ILE A 643 -15.09 12.48 -2.68
CA ILE A 643 -14.21 13.16 -3.65
C ILE A 643 -13.70 12.21 -4.75
N ILE A 644 -13.48 10.95 -4.40
CA ILE A 644 -13.04 9.90 -5.33
C ILE A 644 -14.17 9.58 -6.32
N ASP A 645 -15.41 9.32 -5.83
CA ASP A 645 -16.56 9.05 -6.68
C ASP A 645 -16.81 10.24 -7.63
N TYR A 646 -16.69 11.46 -7.12
CA TYR A 646 -16.81 12.67 -7.93
C TYR A 646 -15.72 12.74 -9.02
N SER A 647 -14.46 12.50 -8.67
CA SER A 647 -13.35 12.55 -9.63
C SER A 647 -13.51 11.52 -10.73
N ILE A 648 -13.88 10.28 -10.38
CA ILE A 648 -14.15 9.19 -11.33
C ILE A 648 -15.29 9.59 -12.28
N MET A 649 -16.41 10.06 -11.75
CA MET A 649 -17.55 10.48 -12.53
C MET A 649 -17.25 11.68 -13.42
N ALA A 650 -16.49 12.66 -12.90
CA ALA A 650 -16.07 13.84 -13.67
C ALA A 650 -15.20 13.47 -14.87
N VAL A 651 -14.41 12.40 -14.77
CA VAL A 651 -13.64 11.85 -15.88
C VAL A 651 -14.54 11.07 -16.83
N MET A 652 -15.32 10.10 -16.33
CA MET A 652 -16.09 9.16 -17.15
C MET A 652 -17.14 9.85 -18.03
N LYS A 653 -17.82 10.90 -17.55
CA LYS A 653 -18.80 11.66 -18.34
C LYS A 653 -18.18 12.37 -19.56
N ASN A 654 -16.86 12.58 -19.54
CA ASN A 654 -16.13 13.21 -20.64
C ASN A 654 -15.66 12.21 -21.70
N VAL A 655 -15.89 10.90 -21.51
CA VAL A 655 -15.51 9.84 -22.44
C VAL A 655 -16.65 9.52 -23.38
N PRO A 656 -16.54 9.87 -24.68
CA PRO A 656 -17.63 9.63 -25.63
C PRO A 656 -17.99 8.15 -25.75
N GLU A 657 -16.99 7.28 -25.71
CA GLU A 657 -17.12 5.84 -25.90
C GLU A 657 -18.00 5.17 -24.83
N ILE A 658 -18.07 5.72 -23.60
CA ILE A 658 -18.97 5.26 -22.54
C ILE A 658 -20.41 5.63 -22.89
N SER A 659 -20.65 6.91 -23.25
CA SER A 659 -22.00 7.36 -23.61
C SER A 659 -22.53 6.68 -24.88
N GLU A 660 -21.67 6.32 -25.81
CA GLU A 660 -22.02 5.53 -27.01
C GLU A 660 -22.36 4.08 -26.63
N ALA A 661 -21.55 3.42 -25.82
CA ALA A 661 -21.76 2.03 -25.39
C ALA A 661 -23.09 1.84 -24.64
N PHE A 662 -23.48 2.81 -23.82
CA PHE A 662 -24.74 2.76 -23.04
C PHE A 662 -25.87 3.56 -23.66
N GLU A 663 -25.73 4.02 -24.91
CA GLU A 663 -26.75 4.76 -25.67
C GLU A 663 -27.32 5.96 -24.88
N CYS A 664 -26.46 6.68 -24.19
CA CYS A 664 -26.85 7.78 -23.33
C CYS A 664 -27.38 8.98 -24.13
N PRO A 665 -28.60 9.45 -23.86
CA PRO A 665 -29.17 10.59 -24.55
C PRO A 665 -28.30 11.84 -24.42
N ALA A 666 -28.22 12.65 -25.51
CA ALA A 666 -27.55 13.93 -25.47
C ALA A 666 -28.15 14.83 -24.40
N GLY A 667 -27.30 15.42 -23.56
CA GLY A 667 -27.71 16.24 -22.42
C GLY A 667 -27.98 15.46 -21.11
N SER A 668 -27.87 14.11 -21.12
CA SER A 668 -27.88 13.33 -19.88
C SER A 668 -26.56 13.56 -19.09
N HIS A 669 -26.55 13.19 -17.81
CA HIS A 669 -25.37 13.41 -16.97
C HIS A 669 -24.09 12.78 -17.53
N MET A 670 -24.19 11.55 -18.09
CA MET A 670 -23.07 10.85 -18.71
C MET A 670 -22.82 11.26 -20.18
N ASN A 671 -23.66 12.11 -20.77
CA ASN A 671 -23.50 12.62 -22.12
C ASN A 671 -23.77 14.12 -22.19
N PRO A 672 -23.00 14.95 -21.45
CA PRO A 672 -23.17 16.41 -21.46
C PRO A 672 -22.92 16.98 -22.87
N ALA A 673 -23.55 18.14 -23.15
CA ALA A 673 -23.44 18.83 -24.45
C ALA A 673 -21.98 19.25 -24.74
N GLU A 674 -21.24 19.61 -23.73
CA GLU A 674 -19.81 19.93 -23.81
C GLU A 674 -19.00 18.87 -23.05
N LYS A 675 -18.05 18.25 -23.75
CA LYS A 675 -17.12 17.28 -23.18
C LYS A 675 -15.70 17.82 -23.22
N CYS A 676 -14.96 17.64 -22.12
CA CYS A 676 -13.55 17.90 -22.14
C CYS A 676 -12.87 16.80 -22.95
N THR A 677 -12.23 17.19 -24.03
CA THR A 677 -11.46 16.30 -24.91
C THR A 677 -10.04 16.81 -24.97
N TRP A 678 -9.07 15.95 -24.72
CA TRP A 678 -7.66 16.37 -24.68
C TRP A 678 -6.91 15.99 -25.97
N TRP A 679 -7.29 14.87 -26.59
CA TRP A 679 -6.62 14.34 -27.78
C TRP A 679 -7.62 13.93 -28.85
#